data_4c510d1977911352d7ff89bb50da75d9
#
_entry.id   4c510d1977911352d7ff89bb50da75d9
#
_cell.length_a   1.000
_cell.length_b   1.000
_cell.length_c   1.000
_cell.angle_alpha   90.00
_cell.angle_beta   90.00
_cell.angle_gamma   90.00
#
_symmetry.space_group_name_H-M   'P 1'
#
loop_
_entity.id
_entity.type
_entity.pdbx_description
1 polymer ?
#
loop_
_entity_poly.entity_id
_entity_poly.type
_entity_poly.pdbx_seq_one_letter_code
_entity_poly.pdbx_strand_id
1 'polypeptide(L)'
;MELTKIRGINEKRETELNKLGIFDTADLIRFFPRAYLDMTSKSLLKYAYHNDMILTSGRIASTPTVRYFRRGSGMVKAVCEQEGEIFSVVWFNQPYVASRLKAGEEYLFYGRVRKENGYTTLANPSFELCEKAFRLKGIVPQYRLKGTLTQKAVRDACRLSVDIEKPATAIPAALVKKYALGDLYAAYREVHNPSSFSSLKKASERIAVEEYFALISAFKIIKGGREQVRINRYDCSEKELLKFISERFPFEFTAGQKSAVNEIYADMTGASVMNRLVQGDVGSGKTAVSMCAIYIALYSGYQAAMLAPTEVLARQNYEAAKRAFHDYNVGLITGSMTAKEKREMKGAVKLGIINILVGTHALLEDDVEFKRLSLCVCDEQQRFGVAQRSGLMNKGVTPDVLVMSATPIPRTLSLIFYGDLDITTIADKPKERVPIQTNIVPQEKYIDMLKFIEKEVSFGRQAYFVCPKIEGDDEGTLISVTELFEELKERMPSVKFGLLHGKMKDKEKDEIMRAFKEKEYGALVSTTVIEVGVDVPDASVMVIYNAERFGLSQLHQLRGRVGRSDKKSYCFLTSASTSETAIERLKIIKDNSDGFKISEYDYKLRGSGDFMGSRQSGKFMNDLGDLAYGTDSIFLAKKLSDEAFVSGADTEKIKEVAIRKYNKLKDVTMN
;
A
#
# COMPACT_ATOMS: atom_id res chain seq x y z
N MET A 1 29.96 5.71 -10.51
CA MET A 1 31.36 5.90 -10.03
C MET A 1 31.44 5.48 -8.57
N GLU A 2 32.62 5.04 -8.06
CA GLU A 2 32.82 4.68 -6.65
C GLU A 2 32.60 5.87 -5.73
N LEU A 3 31.95 5.63 -4.58
CA LEU A 3 31.55 6.67 -3.64
C LEU A 3 32.75 7.39 -3.00
N THR A 4 33.86 6.70 -2.78
CA THR A 4 35.09 7.26 -2.20
C THR A 4 35.74 8.35 -3.05
N LYS A 5 35.42 8.39 -4.36
CA LYS A 5 35.90 9.45 -5.27
C LYS A 5 35.15 10.78 -5.09
N ILE A 6 34.07 10.81 -4.31
CA ILE A 6 33.33 12.03 -4.00
C ILE A 6 33.97 12.73 -2.82
N ARG A 7 34.24 14.02 -2.99
CA ARG A 7 34.81 14.86 -1.92
C ARG A 7 33.97 14.79 -0.64
N GLY A 8 34.57 14.32 0.44
CA GLY A 8 33.91 14.22 1.75
C GLY A 8 33.31 12.86 2.09
N ILE A 9 33.45 11.87 1.21
CA ILE A 9 33.13 10.46 1.50
C ILE A 9 34.45 9.70 1.71
N ASN A 10 34.60 9.14 2.91
CA ASN A 10 35.66 8.20 3.27
C ASN A 10 35.08 6.80 3.42
N GLU A 11 35.91 5.78 3.53
CA GLU A 11 35.49 4.37 3.66
C GLU A 11 34.44 4.13 4.77
N LYS A 12 34.59 4.84 5.91
CA LYS A 12 33.59 4.73 6.99
C LYS A 12 32.22 5.25 6.59
N ARG A 13 32.15 6.38 5.87
CA ARG A 13 30.90 6.95 5.36
C ARG A 13 30.33 6.12 4.21
N GLU A 14 31.17 5.58 3.35
CA GLU A 14 30.78 4.64 2.32
C GLU A 14 30.10 3.40 2.92
N THR A 15 30.70 2.79 3.95
CA THR A 15 30.10 1.67 4.68
C THR A 15 28.70 2.02 5.22
N GLU A 16 28.52 3.23 5.75
CA GLU A 16 27.20 3.67 6.24
C GLU A 16 26.21 3.96 5.10
N LEU A 17 26.68 4.48 3.95
CA LEU A 17 25.86 4.63 2.74
C LEU A 17 25.45 3.27 2.17
N ASN A 18 26.37 2.30 2.15
CA ASN A 18 26.08 0.94 1.72
C ASN A 18 24.97 0.26 2.57
N LYS A 19 24.93 0.57 3.89
CA LYS A 19 23.84 0.12 4.78
C LYS A 19 22.50 0.77 4.45
N LEU A 20 22.48 1.91 3.78
CA LEU A 20 21.29 2.55 3.21
C LEU A 20 20.97 2.05 1.80
N GLY A 21 21.89 1.23 1.23
CA GLY A 21 21.82 0.62 -0.09
C GLY A 21 22.23 1.53 -1.21
N ILE A 22 23.09 2.46 -0.91
CA ILE A 22 23.73 3.37 -1.84
C ILE A 22 25.14 2.85 -2.06
N PHE A 23 25.45 2.38 -3.27
CA PHE A 23 26.71 1.74 -3.60
C PHE A 23 27.54 2.55 -4.59
N ASP A 24 26.91 3.45 -5.35
CA ASP A 24 27.56 4.28 -6.34
C ASP A 24 26.94 5.68 -6.46
N THR A 25 27.52 6.52 -7.32
CA THR A 25 27.02 7.88 -7.60
C THR A 25 25.64 7.88 -8.25
N ALA A 26 25.31 6.86 -9.03
CA ALA A 26 23.98 6.72 -9.64
C ALA A 26 22.88 6.37 -8.61
N ASP A 27 23.25 5.71 -7.51
CA ASP A 27 22.36 5.51 -6.38
C ASP A 27 22.18 6.82 -5.57
N LEU A 28 23.26 7.62 -5.40
CA LEU A 28 23.20 8.90 -4.68
C LEU A 28 22.28 9.92 -5.33
N ILE A 29 22.27 10.05 -6.64
CA ILE A 29 21.36 10.99 -7.32
C ILE A 29 19.89 10.62 -7.14
N ARG A 30 19.61 9.35 -6.83
CA ARG A 30 18.27 8.81 -6.56
C ARG A 30 17.94 8.72 -5.08
N PHE A 31 18.90 9.07 -4.22
CA PHE A 31 18.65 9.16 -2.79
C PHE A 31 17.95 10.47 -2.48
N PHE A 32 16.62 10.50 -2.68
CA PHE A 32 15.82 11.70 -2.55
C PHE A 32 15.66 12.16 -1.09
N PRO A 33 15.54 13.49 -0.85
CA PRO A 33 15.24 14.02 0.47
C PRO A 33 13.89 13.53 0.99
N ARG A 34 13.84 13.17 2.27
CA ARG A 34 12.60 12.81 2.96
C ARG A 34 11.69 14.01 3.24
N ALA A 35 12.28 15.18 3.44
CA ALA A 35 11.58 16.41 3.74
C ALA A 35 12.42 17.61 3.31
N TYR A 36 11.78 18.77 3.23
CA TYR A 36 12.46 20.05 2.98
C TYR A 36 12.11 21.03 4.07
N LEU A 37 13.14 21.68 4.63
CA LEU A 37 12.94 22.74 5.62
C LEU A 37 12.87 24.06 4.89
N ASP A 38 11.82 24.82 5.16
CA ASP A 38 11.69 26.18 4.67
C ASP A 38 12.50 27.14 5.54
N MET A 39 13.57 27.65 4.97
CA MET A 39 14.43 28.69 5.56
C MET A 39 14.48 29.91 4.67
N THR A 40 13.45 30.17 3.88
CA THR A 40 13.38 31.30 2.94
C THR A 40 13.06 32.61 3.65
N SER A 41 12.27 32.54 4.74
CA SER A 41 11.84 33.69 5.51
C SER A 41 12.22 33.57 6.99
N LYS A 42 12.63 34.67 7.57
CA LYS A 42 12.83 34.80 9.01
C LYS A 42 11.50 35.10 9.70
N SER A 43 11.23 34.45 10.80
CA SER A 43 10.06 34.74 11.62
C SER A 43 10.47 35.43 12.91
N LEU A 44 9.66 36.39 13.36
CA LEU A 44 9.88 37.03 14.65
C LEU A 44 9.35 36.09 15.76
N LEU A 45 10.13 35.92 16.82
CA LEU A 45 9.81 35.04 17.95
C LEU A 45 8.51 35.42 18.67
N LYS A 46 8.15 36.71 18.66
CA LYS A 46 6.89 37.20 19.26
C LYS A 46 5.65 36.58 18.67
N TYR A 47 5.67 36.22 17.36
CA TYR A 47 4.55 35.63 16.65
C TYR A 47 4.56 34.09 16.64
N ALA A 48 5.64 33.45 17.08
CA ALA A 48 5.76 32.00 17.10
C ALA A 48 4.94 31.40 18.27
N TYR A 49 4.38 30.23 18.04
CA TYR A 49 3.68 29.45 19.08
C TYR A 49 4.63 28.49 19.80
N HIS A 50 4.18 27.97 20.93
CA HIS A 50 4.92 26.92 21.65
C HIS A 50 5.06 25.67 20.77
N ASN A 51 6.29 25.11 20.68
CA ASN A 51 6.68 23.99 19.83
C ASN A 51 6.88 24.30 18.34
N ASP A 52 6.67 25.51 17.86
CA ASP A 52 6.99 25.84 16.46
C ASP A 52 8.49 25.64 16.16
N MET A 53 8.77 25.15 14.93
CA MET A 53 10.12 25.13 14.36
C MET A 53 10.29 26.34 13.45
N ILE A 54 11.11 27.29 13.84
CA ILE A 54 11.25 28.56 13.09
C ILE A 54 12.70 28.87 12.77
N LEU A 55 12.90 29.64 11.69
CA LEU A 55 14.13 30.37 11.43
C LEU A 55 13.97 31.80 11.95
N THR A 56 14.86 32.20 12.84
CA THR A 56 14.88 33.55 13.39
C THR A 56 16.29 34.10 13.47
N SER A 57 16.48 35.41 13.62
CA SER A 57 17.79 35.99 13.93
C SER A 57 17.76 36.62 15.30
N GLY A 58 18.95 36.77 15.89
CA GLY A 58 19.12 37.47 17.14
C GLY A 58 20.57 37.88 17.36
N ARG A 59 20.76 39.04 17.96
CA ARG A 59 22.07 39.54 18.38
C ARG A 59 22.39 39.00 19.75
N ILE A 60 23.55 38.41 19.93
CA ILE A 60 24.00 37.90 21.25
C ILE A 60 24.22 39.11 22.21
N ALA A 61 23.37 39.21 23.22
CA ALA A 61 23.40 40.35 24.17
C ALA A 61 24.53 40.25 25.18
N SER A 62 24.97 39.05 25.55
CA SER A 62 26.03 38.83 26.53
C SER A 62 26.81 37.54 26.23
N THR A 63 28.02 37.43 26.80
CA THR A 63 28.83 36.20 26.64
C THR A 63 28.08 34.97 27.06
N PRO A 64 27.99 33.90 26.22
CA PRO A 64 27.25 32.67 26.53
C PRO A 64 27.80 32.02 27.83
N THR A 65 26.91 31.57 28.68
CA THR A 65 27.21 30.88 29.93
C THR A 65 27.18 29.37 29.76
N VAL A 66 28.15 28.65 30.36
CA VAL A 66 28.21 27.20 30.39
C VAL A 66 27.93 26.71 31.78
N ARG A 67 26.93 25.82 31.95
CA ARG A 67 26.70 25.13 33.23
C ARG A 67 26.94 23.65 33.04
N TYR A 68 27.76 23.04 33.88
CA TYR A 68 28.02 21.62 33.89
C TYR A 68 27.15 20.94 34.96
N PHE A 69 26.53 19.82 34.62
CA PHE A 69 25.77 18.96 35.53
C PHE A 69 26.59 17.73 35.93
N ARG A 70 26.19 17.03 36.98
CA ARG A 70 26.85 15.77 37.38
C ARG A 70 26.81 14.77 36.21
N ARG A 71 27.92 14.05 35.94
CA ARG A 71 28.17 13.07 34.87
C ARG A 71 28.49 13.63 33.47
N GLY A 72 29.16 14.78 33.39
CA GLY A 72 29.72 15.27 32.12
C GLY A 72 28.69 15.85 31.14
N SER A 73 27.41 15.98 31.53
CA SER A 73 26.42 16.74 30.76
C SER A 73 26.55 18.23 31.04
N GLY A 74 26.41 19.05 30.01
CA GLY A 74 26.51 20.51 30.11
C GLY A 74 25.40 21.21 29.35
N MET A 75 25.07 22.43 29.77
CA MET A 75 24.13 23.32 29.11
C MET A 75 24.83 24.64 28.78
N VAL A 76 24.73 25.06 27.53
CA VAL A 76 25.11 26.42 27.10
C VAL A 76 23.85 27.25 27.02
N LYS A 77 23.83 28.42 27.62
CA LYS A 77 22.77 29.42 27.52
C LYS A 77 23.35 30.72 26.95
N ALA A 78 22.73 31.21 25.88
CA ALA A 78 22.95 32.53 25.33
C ALA A 78 21.68 33.36 25.47
N VAL A 79 21.86 34.65 25.76
CA VAL A 79 20.79 35.64 25.76
C VAL A 79 20.88 36.41 24.45
N CYS A 80 19.81 36.50 23.74
CA CYS A 80 19.73 37.17 22.45
C CYS A 80 18.67 38.26 22.47
N GLU A 81 18.87 39.28 21.64
CA GLU A 81 17.93 40.37 21.40
C GLU A 81 17.46 40.36 19.96
N GLN A 82 16.15 40.61 19.76
CA GLN A 82 15.49 40.79 18.46
C GLN A 82 14.44 41.87 18.55
N GLU A 83 14.59 42.95 17.82
CA GLU A 83 13.64 44.10 17.79
C GLU A 83 13.29 44.64 19.21
N GLY A 84 14.25 44.69 20.13
CA GLY A 84 14.03 45.15 21.51
C GLY A 84 13.48 44.07 22.45
N GLU A 85 13.13 42.88 21.96
CA GLU A 85 12.74 41.76 22.82
C GLU A 85 13.91 40.82 23.13
N ILE A 86 13.93 40.33 24.36
CA ILE A 86 14.99 39.42 24.85
C ILE A 86 14.46 37.99 24.85
N PHE A 87 15.24 37.06 24.31
CA PHE A 87 14.97 35.62 24.35
C PHE A 87 16.20 34.82 24.71
N SER A 88 16.01 33.61 25.18
CA SER A 88 17.12 32.69 25.51
C SER A 88 17.30 31.64 24.42
N VAL A 89 18.53 31.26 24.19
CA VAL A 89 18.89 30.12 23.34
C VAL A 89 19.70 29.14 24.18
N VAL A 90 19.28 27.84 24.14
CA VAL A 90 19.87 26.83 25.03
C VAL A 90 20.29 25.60 24.22
N TRP A 91 21.54 25.15 24.47
CA TRP A 91 22.07 23.90 23.90
C TRP A 91 22.41 22.93 25.03
N PHE A 92 21.86 21.73 24.96
CA PHE A 92 22.14 20.63 25.90
C PHE A 92 23.24 19.74 25.33
N ASN A 93 24.21 19.37 26.19
CA ASN A 93 25.32 18.46 25.85
C ASN A 93 26.22 18.94 24.68
N GLN A 94 26.32 20.28 24.47
CA GLN A 94 27.10 20.89 23.41
C GLN A 94 27.98 22.07 23.95
N PRO A 95 28.90 21.85 24.89
CA PRO A 95 29.67 22.93 25.49
C PRO A 95 30.53 23.70 24.49
N TYR A 96 30.92 23.05 23.38
CA TYR A 96 31.70 23.67 22.30
C TYR A 96 30.96 24.84 21.59
N VAL A 97 29.66 24.95 21.75
CA VAL A 97 28.87 26.04 21.13
C VAL A 97 29.25 27.37 21.74
N ALA A 98 29.57 27.43 23.05
CA ALA A 98 29.91 28.66 23.71
C ALA A 98 31.13 29.39 23.07
N SER A 99 32.12 28.64 22.61
CA SER A 99 33.31 29.21 21.95
C SER A 99 33.08 29.72 20.53
N ARG A 100 31.92 29.36 19.94
CA ARG A 100 31.55 29.75 18.57
C ARG A 100 30.64 30.96 18.51
N LEU A 101 30.06 31.36 19.63
CA LEU A 101 29.16 32.49 19.73
C LEU A 101 29.92 33.68 20.34
N LYS A 102 29.80 34.85 19.73
CA LYS A 102 30.42 36.07 20.19
C LYS A 102 29.38 37.12 20.55
N ALA A 103 29.53 37.74 21.70
CA ALA A 103 28.70 38.86 22.12
C ALA A 103 28.75 40.00 21.09
N GLY A 104 27.62 40.63 20.82
CA GLY A 104 27.48 41.71 19.84
C GLY A 104 27.27 41.26 18.38
N GLU A 105 27.58 40.00 18.04
CA GLU A 105 27.31 39.46 16.69
C GLU A 105 25.90 38.97 16.55
N GLU A 106 25.33 39.06 15.31
CA GLU A 106 23.99 38.59 14.96
C GLU A 106 24.06 37.22 14.30
N TYR A 107 23.27 36.27 14.82
CA TYR A 107 23.20 34.89 14.35
C TYR A 107 21.80 34.56 13.85
N LEU A 108 21.73 33.71 12.83
CA LEU A 108 20.54 32.98 12.44
C LEU A 108 20.43 31.72 13.30
N PHE A 109 19.24 31.47 13.80
CA PHE A 109 18.89 30.28 14.57
C PHE A 109 17.73 29.56 13.93
N TYR A 110 17.85 28.24 13.75
CA TYR A 110 16.75 27.39 13.37
C TYR A 110 16.52 26.35 14.47
N GLY A 111 15.37 26.44 15.14
CA GLY A 111 15.10 25.59 16.30
C GLY A 111 13.66 25.66 16.78
N ARG A 112 13.39 24.83 17.78
CA ARG A 112 12.07 24.71 18.39
C ARG A 112 11.86 25.79 19.44
N VAL A 113 10.76 26.50 19.33
CA VAL A 113 10.33 27.52 20.29
C VAL A 113 9.68 26.87 21.50
N ARG A 114 10.13 27.27 22.69
CA ARG A 114 9.47 26.96 23.97
C ARG A 114 9.05 28.26 24.64
N LYS A 115 7.75 28.39 24.89
CA LYS A 115 7.19 29.50 25.64
C LYS A 115 6.65 28.96 26.97
N GLU A 116 7.34 29.27 28.08
CA GLU A 116 7.00 28.79 29.41
C GLU A 116 7.18 29.92 30.40
N ASN A 117 6.23 30.14 31.28
CA ASN A 117 6.24 31.15 32.36
C ASN A 117 6.66 32.58 31.88
N GLY A 118 6.18 32.97 30.71
CA GLY A 118 6.49 34.28 30.12
C GLY A 118 7.86 34.39 29.44
N TYR A 119 8.69 33.33 29.45
CA TYR A 119 9.98 33.30 28.78
C TYR A 119 9.93 32.57 27.47
N THR A 120 10.58 33.15 26.44
CA THR A 120 10.76 32.50 25.15
C THR A 120 12.17 31.92 25.06
N THR A 121 12.27 30.64 24.74
CA THR A 121 13.53 29.90 24.62
C THR A 121 13.58 29.12 23.33
N LEU A 122 14.70 29.17 22.61
CA LEU A 122 15.01 28.24 21.50
C LEU A 122 15.84 27.06 22.02
N ALA A 123 15.33 25.85 21.86
CA ALA A 123 15.99 24.64 22.36
C ALA A 123 16.82 23.96 21.25
N ASN A 124 18.12 23.74 21.51
CA ASN A 124 19.09 23.09 20.62
C ASN A 124 19.04 23.58 19.16
N PRO A 125 18.98 24.90 18.88
CA PRO A 125 18.91 25.34 17.50
C PRO A 125 20.22 25.10 16.76
N SER A 126 20.09 24.87 15.45
CA SER A 126 21.21 25.09 14.53
C SER A 126 21.46 26.59 14.40
N PHE A 127 22.69 27.02 14.30
CA PHE A 127 23.04 28.44 14.21
C PHE A 127 24.14 28.71 13.20
N GLU A 128 24.11 29.93 12.65
CA GLU A 128 25.08 30.43 11.68
C GLU A 128 25.17 31.95 11.81
N LEU A 129 26.37 32.52 11.64
CA LEU A 129 26.56 33.97 11.65
C LEU A 129 25.78 34.58 10.48
N CYS A 130 24.99 35.64 10.69
CA CYS A 130 24.12 36.23 9.67
C CYS A 130 24.87 36.65 8.41
N GLU A 131 26.03 37.25 8.56
CA GLU A 131 26.87 37.71 7.43
C GLU A 131 27.43 36.57 6.57
N LYS A 132 27.56 35.37 7.14
CA LYS A 132 28.13 34.18 6.50
C LYS A 132 27.12 33.06 6.32
N ALA A 133 25.83 33.39 6.49
CA ALA A 133 24.77 32.39 6.43
C ALA A 133 24.61 31.83 5.04
N PHE A 134 24.97 30.56 4.89
CA PHE A 134 24.82 29.80 3.65
C PHE A 134 23.97 28.55 3.85
N ARG A 135 23.96 27.98 5.05
CA ARG A 135 23.33 26.70 5.37
C ARG A 135 21.92 26.84 5.91
N LEU A 136 21.65 27.95 6.57
CA LEU A 136 20.34 28.30 7.14
C LEU A 136 19.65 29.32 6.24
N LYS A 137 19.67 29.11 4.91
CA LYS A 137 19.06 30.01 3.95
C LYS A 137 18.44 29.20 2.79
N GLY A 138 17.23 29.55 2.42
CA GLY A 138 16.54 28.88 1.32
C GLY A 138 15.82 27.59 1.72
N ILE A 139 15.58 26.73 0.76
CA ILE A 139 14.92 25.43 1.00
C ILE A 139 16.00 24.37 1.19
N VAL A 140 16.02 23.74 2.38
CA VAL A 140 17.09 22.83 2.78
C VAL A 140 16.62 21.40 2.80
N PRO A 141 17.13 20.53 1.90
CA PRO A 141 16.74 19.13 1.84
C PRO A 141 17.21 18.35 3.08
N GLN A 142 16.36 17.45 3.57
CA GLN A 142 16.63 16.57 4.71
C GLN A 142 16.61 15.10 4.25
N TYR A 143 17.69 14.39 4.51
CA TYR A 143 17.87 12.99 4.10
C TYR A 143 17.71 12.03 5.28
N ARG A 144 17.42 10.77 4.98
CA ARG A 144 17.53 9.69 5.96
C ARG A 144 19.01 9.50 6.33
N LEU A 145 19.29 9.40 7.60
CA LEU A 145 20.64 9.19 8.10
C LEU A 145 20.76 7.85 8.81
N LYS A 146 21.96 7.27 8.79
CA LYS A 146 22.32 6.08 9.57
C LYS A 146 23.75 6.24 10.11
N GLY A 147 23.98 5.74 11.31
CA GLY A 147 25.32 5.74 11.93
C GLY A 147 25.93 7.13 12.07
N THR A 148 27.09 7.33 11.50
CA THR A 148 27.89 8.58 11.60
C THR A 148 27.65 9.58 10.47
N LEU A 149 26.68 9.32 9.58
CA LEU A 149 26.34 10.24 8.49
C LEU A 149 25.73 11.53 9.04
N THR A 150 26.08 12.64 8.44
CA THR A 150 25.50 13.96 8.76
C THR A 150 24.74 14.51 7.59
N GLN A 151 23.69 15.32 7.85
CA GLN A 151 22.88 15.96 6.80
C GLN A 151 23.76 16.73 5.80
N LYS A 152 24.79 17.42 6.29
CA LYS A 152 25.71 18.16 5.43
C LYS A 152 26.46 17.24 4.47
N ALA A 153 27.06 16.16 4.99
CA ALA A 153 27.86 15.25 4.17
C ALA A 153 27.01 14.59 3.06
N VAL A 154 25.78 14.19 3.40
CA VAL A 154 24.87 13.57 2.42
C VAL A 154 24.40 14.59 1.38
N ARG A 155 24.02 15.81 1.79
CA ARG A 155 23.62 16.87 0.85
C ARG A 155 24.73 17.21 -0.15
N ASP A 156 25.96 17.41 0.36
CA ASP A 156 27.10 17.72 -0.48
C ASP A 156 27.41 16.58 -1.46
N ALA A 157 27.32 15.33 -1.00
CA ALA A 157 27.52 14.15 -1.82
C ALA A 157 26.47 14.00 -2.92
N CYS A 158 25.18 14.12 -2.60
CA CYS A 158 24.09 14.05 -3.58
C CYS A 158 24.24 15.15 -4.65
N ARG A 159 24.49 16.40 -4.23
CA ARG A 159 24.69 17.50 -5.17
C ARG A 159 25.85 17.27 -6.13
N LEU A 160 27.01 16.84 -5.62
CA LEU A 160 28.18 16.56 -6.44
C LEU A 160 27.93 15.38 -7.40
N SER A 161 27.18 14.37 -6.95
CA SER A 161 26.84 13.21 -7.77
C SER A 161 25.98 13.58 -8.98
N VAL A 162 25.04 14.55 -8.85
CA VAL A 162 24.23 15.04 -9.99
C VAL A 162 25.12 15.65 -11.06
N ASP A 163 26.12 16.45 -10.67
CA ASP A 163 27.05 17.10 -11.60
C ASP A 163 28.01 16.09 -12.27
N ILE A 164 28.31 14.98 -11.61
CA ILE A 164 29.14 13.88 -12.12
C ILE A 164 28.34 13.01 -13.10
N GLU A 165 27.16 12.54 -12.71
CA GLU A 165 26.36 11.56 -13.48
C GLU A 165 25.63 12.20 -14.67
N LYS A 166 25.28 13.49 -14.61
CA LYS A 166 24.55 14.22 -15.64
C LYS A 166 23.41 13.38 -16.22
N PRO A 167 22.39 13.04 -15.44
CA PRO A 167 21.35 12.11 -15.86
C PRO A 167 20.65 12.56 -17.13
N ALA A 168 20.60 11.66 -18.13
CA ALA A 168 19.94 11.88 -19.40
C ALA A 168 18.59 11.20 -19.47
N THR A 169 17.62 11.80 -20.19
CA THR A 169 16.28 11.23 -20.36
C THR A 169 16.29 9.98 -21.23
N ALA A 170 15.48 8.99 -20.87
CA ALA A 170 15.17 7.82 -21.69
C ALA A 170 13.98 8.10 -22.63
N ILE A 171 13.21 9.17 -22.37
CA ILE A 171 12.07 9.56 -23.19
C ILE A 171 12.58 10.09 -24.53
N PRO A 172 12.01 9.64 -25.68
CA PRO A 172 12.41 10.13 -27.00
C PRO A 172 12.30 11.65 -27.12
N ALA A 173 13.30 12.29 -27.76
CA ALA A 173 13.40 13.74 -27.88
C ALA A 173 12.15 14.39 -28.50
N ALA A 174 11.52 13.73 -29.48
CA ALA A 174 10.27 14.19 -30.09
C ALA A 174 9.13 14.32 -29.04
N LEU A 175 9.03 13.35 -28.12
CA LEU A 175 8.03 13.36 -27.06
C LEU A 175 8.37 14.38 -25.97
N VAL A 176 9.65 14.53 -25.62
CA VAL A 176 10.12 15.59 -24.70
C VAL A 176 9.67 16.94 -25.20
N LYS A 177 9.84 17.22 -26.50
CA LYS A 177 9.42 18.48 -27.14
C LYS A 177 7.89 18.60 -27.21
N LYS A 178 7.20 17.54 -27.66
CA LYS A 178 5.73 17.53 -27.80
C LYS A 178 5.00 17.82 -26.49
N TYR A 179 5.50 17.27 -25.38
CA TYR A 179 4.89 17.39 -24.06
C TYR A 179 5.55 18.48 -23.20
N ALA A 180 6.44 19.29 -23.79
CA ALA A 180 7.16 20.37 -23.11
C ALA A 180 7.81 19.92 -21.77
N LEU A 181 8.40 18.74 -21.75
CA LEU A 181 9.05 18.19 -20.57
C LEU A 181 10.33 18.97 -20.28
N GLY A 182 10.52 19.37 -19.03
CA GLY A 182 11.72 20.08 -18.60
C GLY A 182 12.99 19.22 -18.71
N ASP A 183 14.14 19.86 -18.62
CA ASP A 183 15.44 19.18 -18.61
C ASP A 183 15.59 18.29 -17.36
N LEU A 184 16.00 17.04 -17.55
CA LEU A 184 16.09 16.05 -16.48
C LEU A 184 17.25 16.35 -15.53
N TYR A 185 18.39 16.79 -16.07
CA TYR A 185 19.55 17.17 -15.25
C TYR A 185 19.23 18.36 -14.35
N ALA A 186 18.57 19.39 -14.91
CA ALA A 186 18.10 20.52 -14.11
C ALA A 186 17.10 20.10 -13.03
N ALA A 187 16.22 19.14 -13.32
CA ALA A 187 15.28 18.61 -12.34
C ALA A 187 15.99 17.90 -11.16
N TYR A 188 16.98 17.06 -11.42
CA TYR A 188 17.77 16.44 -10.35
C TYR A 188 18.54 17.48 -9.52
N ARG A 189 19.09 18.50 -10.16
CA ARG A 189 19.75 19.61 -9.42
C ARG A 189 18.76 20.33 -8.51
N GLU A 190 17.57 20.63 -9.00
CA GLU A 190 16.52 21.33 -8.24
C GLU A 190 16.05 20.52 -7.03
N VAL A 191 15.88 19.20 -7.14
CA VAL A 191 15.47 18.34 -6.03
C VAL A 191 16.53 18.31 -4.92
N HIS A 192 17.82 18.28 -5.28
CA HIS A 192 18.90 18.25 -4.30
C HIS A 192 19.37 19.64 -3.82
N ASN A 193 18.96 20.69 -4.51
CA ASN A 193 19.27 22.09 -4.15
C ASN A 193 18.16 23.04 -4.63
N PRO A 194 16.98 23.01 -3.98
CA PRO A 194 15.80 23.74 -4.43
C PRO A 194 15.96 25.25 -4.42
N SER A 195 15.55 25.91 -5.50
CA SER A 195 15.48 27.36 -5.61
C SER A 195 14.15 27.92 -5.07
N SER A 196 13.06 27.20 -5.29
CA SER A 196 11.72 27.51 -4.78
C SER A 196 10.87 26.25 -4.64
N PHE A 197 9.79 26.29 -3.84
CA PHE A 197 8.83 25.18 -3.75
C PHE A 197 8.11 24.91 -5.08
N SER A 198 7.85 25.95 -5.87
CA SER A 198 7.24 25.80 -7.20
C SER A 198 8.17 25.05 -8.16
N SER A 199 9.44 25.45 -8.21
CA SER A 199 10.46 24.78 -9.04
C SER A 199 10.71 23.34 -8.55
N LEU A 200 10.79 23.13 -7.24
CA LEU A 200 10.92 21.82 -6.63
C LEU A 200 9.77 20.89 -7.05
N LYS A 201 8.52 21.38 -7.00
CA LYS A 201 7.35 20.61 -7.43
C LYS A 201 7.46 20.17 -8.90
N LYS A 202 7.77 21.11 -9.80
CA LYS A 202 7.95 20.82 -11.24
C LYS A 202 9.09 19.83 -11.51
N ALA A 203 10.21 20.02 -10.81
CA ALA A 203 11.37 19.13 -10.91
C ALA A 203 11.03 17.72 -10.45
N SER A 204 10.32 17.65 -9.36
CA SER A 204 9.85 16.40 -8.78
C SER A 204 8.90 15.67 -9.76
N GLU A 205 7.90 16.33 -10.29
CA GLU A 205 6.98 15.78 -11.30
C GLU A 205 7.75 15.30 -12.55
N ARG A 206 8.75 16.07 -13.01
CA ARG A 206 9.59 15.67 -14.14
C ARG A 206 10.36 14.36 -13.90
N ILE A 207 10.95 14.21 -12.71
CA ILE A 207 11.66 12.99 -12.33
C ILE A 207 10.68 11.82 -12.23
N ALA A 208 9.49 12.03 -11.66
CA ALA A 208 8.48 10.99 -11.57
C ALA A 208 8.05 10.46 -12.94
N VAL A 209 7.79 11.36 -13.89
CA VAL A 209 7.44 10.98 -15.26
C VAL A 209 8.55 10.11 -15.88
N GLU A 210 9.83 10.48 -15.68
CA GLU A 210 10.96 9.70 -16.17
C GLU A 210 11.03 8.29 -15.56
N GLU A 211 10.88 8.23 -14.23
CA GLU A 211 10.97 6.97 -13.49
C GLU A 211 9.81 6.02 -13.86
N TYR A 212 8.58 6.55 -13.95
CA TYR A 212 7.41 5.77 -14.36
C TYR A 212 7.46 5.37 -15.83
N PHE A 213 7.94 6.26 -16.72
CA PHE A 213 8.14 5.93 -18.14
C PHE A 213 9.08 4.74 -18.31
N ALA A 214 10.23 4.77 -17.64
CA ALA A 214 11.19 3.67 -17.71
C ALA A 214 10.61 2.36 -17.14
N LEU A 215 9.85 2.42 -16.05
CA LEU A 215 9.22 1.25 -15.43
C LEU A 215 8.13 0.64 -16.34
N ILE A 216 7.20 1.46 -16.84
CA ILE A 216 6.12 1.02 -17.73
C ILE A 216 6.69 0.46 -19.03
N SER A 217 7.73 1.10 -19.57
CA SER A 217 8.42 0.62 -20.78
C SER A 217 9.13 -0.72 -20.53
N ALA A 218 9.75 -0.91 -19.36
CA ALA A 218 10.33 -2.20 -18.98
C ALA A 218 9.27 -3.31 -18.96
N PHE A 219 8.13 -3.09 -18.35
CA PHE A 219 7.03 -4.06 -18.33
C PHE A 219 6.53 -4.39 -19.74
N LYS A 220 6.40 -3.40 -20.62
CA LYS A 220 6.01 -3.64 -22.02
C LYS A 220 7.01 -4.50 -22.78
N ILE A 221 8.32 -4.25 -22.61
CA ILE A 221 9.37 -5.04 -23.23
C ILE A 221 9.32 -6.47 -22.74
N ILE A 222 9.14 -6.67 -21.44
CA ILE A 222 9.02 -8.00 -20.84
C ILE A 222 7.77 -8.71 -21.34
N LYS A 223 6.64 -8.00 -21.42
CA LYS A 223 5.39 -8.55 -21.95
C LYS A 223 5.54 -8.95 -23.42
N GLY A 224 6.09 -8.07 -24.28
CA GLY A 224 6.34 -8.37 -25.68
C GLY A 224 7.34 -9.53 -25.89
N GLY A 225 8.32 -9.71 -24.99
CA GLY A 225 9.22 -10.89 -25.01
C GLY A 225 8.60 -12.17 -24.43
N ARG A 226 7.45 -12.07 -23.75
CA ARG A 226 6.69 -13.17 -23.14
C ARG A 226 5.38 -13.49 -23.85
N GLU A 227 5.11 -12.88 -25.01
CA GLU A 227 3.96 -13.29 -25.83
C GLU A 227 4.14 -14.76 -26.23
N GLN A 228 3.80 -15.66 -25.31
CA GLN A 228 3.76 -17.08 -25.60
C GLN A 228 2.59 -17.31 -26.54
N VAL A 229 2.93 -17.89 -27.70
CA VAL A 229 1.89 -18.35 -28.63
C VAL A 229 1.01 -19.36 -27.90
N ARG A 230 -0.28 -19.14 -27.92
CA ARG A 230 -1.25 -20.03 -27.28
C ARG A 230 -1.15 -21.43 -27.89
N ILE A 231 -1.01 -22.43 -27.05
CA ILE A 231 -1.06 -23.83 -27.43
C ILE A 231 -2.47 -24.39 -27.20
N ASN A 232 -3.12 -23.97 -26.10
CA ASN A 232 -4.46 -24.40 -25.74
C ASN A 232 -5.49 -23.68 -26.62
N ARG A 233 -6.36 -24.42 -27.30
CA ARG A 233 -7.46 -23.86 -28.09
C ARG A 233 -8.77 -24.05 -27.37
N TYR A 234 -9.58 -23.00 -27.34
CA TYR A 234 -10.90 -23.03 -26.72
C TYR A 234 -11.98 -23.01 -27.81
N ASP A 235 -12.85 -24.02 -27.77
CA ASP A 235 -13.90 -24.23 -28.77
C ASP A 235 -15.29 -23.72 -28.26
N CYS A 236 -15.32 -23.08 -27.09
CA CYS A 236 -16.54 -22.51 -26.50
C CYS A 236 -16.97 -21.28 -27.31
N SER A 237 -18.17 -21.34 -27.89
CA SER A 237 -18.75 -20.19 -28.58
C SER A 237 -19.38 -19.21 -27.61
N GLU A 238 -19.52 -17.94 -28.02
CA GLU A 238 -20.18 -16.91 -27.22
C GLU A 238 -21.63 -17.32 -26.84
N LYS A 239 -22.34 -17.97 -27.76
CA LYS A 239 -23.71 -18.46 -27.51
C LYS A 239 -23.77 -19.49 -26.38
N GLU A 240 -22.79 -20.38 -26.30
CA GLU A 240 -22.70 -21.38 -25.24
C GLU A 240 -22.34 -20.77 -23.90
N LEU A 241 -21.44 -19.77 -23.89
CA LEU A 241 -21.11 -19.02 -22.70
C LEU A 241 -22.31 -18.23 -22.17
N LEU A 242 -23.07 -17.56 -23.04
CA LEU A 242 -24.28 -16.85 -22.65
C LEU A 242 -25.39 -17.82 -22.12
N LYS A 243 -25.52 -19.01 -22.73
CA LYS A 243 -26.40 -20.06 -22.23
C LYS A 243 -25.98 -20.50 -20.81
N PHE A 244 -24.71 -20.78 -20.59
CA PHE A 244 -24.17 -21.09 -19.26
C PHE A 244 -24.51 -20.02 -18.24
N ILE A 245 -24.28 -18.73 -18.57
CA ILE A 245 -24.57 -17.61 -17.66
C ILE A 245 -26.08 -17.61 -17.31
N SER A 246 -26.98 -17.73 -18.29
CA SER A 246 -28.42 -17.66 -18.05
C SER A 246 -28.98 -18.85 -17.27
N GLU A 247 -28.36 -20.03 -17.39
CA GLU A 247 -28.81 -21.24 -16.71
C GLU A 247 -28.23 -21.41 -15.30
N ARG A 248 -27.04 -20.86 -15.04
CA ARG A 248 -26.31 -21.13 -13.80
C ARG A 248 -26.36 -19.99 -12.79
N PHE A 249 -26.66 -18.77 -13.22
CA PHE A 249 -26.74 -17.64 -12.30
C PHE A 249 -28.16 -17.11 -12.19
N PRO A 250 -28.75 -17.03 -10.96
CA PRO A 250 -30.12 -16.60 -10.73
C PRO A 250 -30.30 -15.08 -10.81
N PHE A 251 -29.30 -14.36 -11.29
CA PHE A 251 -29.28 -12.89 -11.39
C PHE A 251 -28.68 -12.44 -12.72
N GLU A 252 -29.06 -11.26 -13.16
CA GLU A 252 -28.46 -10.63 -14.34
C GLU A 252 -27.08 -10.04 -14.02
N PHE A 253 -26.13 -10.24 -14.92
CA PHE A 253 -24.83 -9.62 -14.83
C PHE A 253 -24.93 -8.10 -15.07
N THR A 254 -24.22 -7.31 -14.25
CA THR A 254 -24.07 -5.87 -14.45
C THR A 254 -23.29 -5.56 -15.73
N ALA A 255 -23.35 -4.30 -16.19
CA ALA A 255 -22.58 -3.88 -17.37
C ALA A 255 -21.08 -4.13 -17.20
N GLY A 256 -20.52 -3.83 -16.02
CA GLY A 256 -19.11 -4.09 -15.71
C GLY A 256 -18.75 -5.58 -15.68
N GLN A 257 -19.64 -6.44 -15.18
CA GLN A 257 -19.44 -7.90 -15.22
C GLN A 257 -19.50 -8.45 -16.65
N LYS A 258 -20.46 -7.98 -17.47
CA LYS A 258 -20.55 -8.35 -18.89
C LYS A 258 -19.30 -7.93 -19.66
N SER A 259 -18.82 -6.69 -19.45
CA SER A 259 -17.55 -6.22 -20.04
C SER A 259 -16.36 -7.10 -19.62
N ALA A 260 -16.26 -7.43 -18.33
CA ALA A 260 -15.19 -8.28 -17.83
C ALA A 260 -15.21 -9.69 -18.47
N VAL A 261 -16.39 -10.29 -18.60
CA VAL A 261 -16.54 -11.59 -19.27
C VAL A 261 -16.15 -11.51 -20.74
N ASN A 262 -16.57 -10.45 -21.45
CA ASN A 262 -16.23 -10.25 -22.87
C ASN A 262 -14.71 -10.07 -23.07
N GLU A 263 -14.04 -9.32 -22.19
CA GLU A 263 -12.59 -9.16 -22.24
C GLU A 263 -11.85 -10.48 -21.99
N ILE A 264 -12.30 -11.27 -20.99
CA ILE A 264 -11.75 -12.60 -20.71
C ILE A 264 -11.98 -13.56 -21.88
N TYR A 265 -13.18 -13.56 -22.46
CA TYR A 265 -13.52 -14.36 -23.61
C TYR A 265 -12.63 -14.04 -24.83
N ALA A 266 -12.47 -12.75 -25.12
CA ALA A 266 -11.60 -12.30 -26.21
C ALA A 266 -10.15 -12.71 -25.99
N ASP A 267 -9.65 -12.59 -24.76
CA ASP A 267 -8.30 -13.05 -24.43
C ASP A 267 -8.16 -14.56 -24.58
N MET A 268 -9.05 -15.35 -23.99
CA MET A 268 -9.00 -16.82 -24.01
C MET A 268 -9.16 -17.39 -25.42
N THR A 269 -9.91 -16.76 -26.30
CA THR A 269 -10.08 -17.16 -27.70
C THR A 269 -9.06 -16.52 -28.65
N GLY A 270 -8.25 -15.58 -28.16
CA GLY A 270 -7.21 -14.88 -28.91
C GLY A 270 -5.94 -15.72 -29.16
N ALA A 271 -4.97 -15.14 -29.85
CA ALA A 271 -3.72 -15.80 -30.20
C ALA A 271 -2.69 -15.91 -29.06
N SER A 272 -2.76 -15.00 -28.08
CA SER A 272 -1.83 -14.92 -26.96
C SER A 272 -2.42 -15.51 -25.68
N VAL A 273 -1.58 -16.01 -24.78
CA VAL A 273 -2.00 -16.50 -23.46
C VAL A 273 -2.53 -15.35 -22.61
N MET A 274 -3.70 -15.51 -22.00
CA MET A 274 -4.27 -14.51 -21.09
C MET A 274 -3.45 -14.41 -19.80
N ASN A 275 -3.15 -13.19 -19.40
CA ASN A 275 -2.61 -12.87 -18.07
C ASN A 275 -3.34 -11.63 -17.55
N ARG A 276 -4.48 -11.82 -16.86
CA ARG A 276 -5.44 -10.74 -16.55
C ARG A 276 -5.74 -10.62 -15.07
N LEU A 277 -5.76 -9.38 -14.60
CA LEU A 277 -6.26 -9.00 -13.27
C LEU A 277 -7.69 -8.47 -13.38
N VAL A 278 -8.63 -9.11 -12.70
CA VAL A 278 -9.99 -8.61 -12.47
C VAL A 278 -10.04 -7.98 -11.08
N GLN A 279 -10.15 -6.67 -11.03
CA GLN A 279 -10.32 -5.93 -9.78
C GLN A 279 -11.74 -5.40 -9.64
N GLY A 280 -12.24 -5.36 -8.41
CA GLY A 280 -13.57 -4.85 -8.10
C GLY A 280 -13.82 -4.83 -6.61
N ASP A 281 -14.73 -3.99 -6.18
CA ASP A 281 -15.10 -3.87 -4.77
C ASP A 281 -15.61 -5.20 -4.16
N VAL A 282 -15.67 -5.29 -2.85
CA VAL A 282 -16.24 -6.45 -2.15
C VAL A 282 -17.69 -6.66 -2.61
N GLY A 283 -17.98 -7.87 -3.11
CA GLY A 283 -19.30 -8.23 -3.62
C GLY A 283 -19.64 -7.67 -5.01
N SER A 284 -18.64 -7.26 -5.82
CA SER A 284 -18.84 -6.89 -7.23
C SER A 284 -19.07 -8.11 -8.17
N GLY A 285 -19.05 -9.35 -7.63
CA GLY A 285 -19.31 -10.56 -8.40
C GLY A 285 -18.12 -11.13 -9.17
N LYS A 286 -16.88 -10.84 -8.76
CA LYS A 286 -15.63 -11.38 -9.36
C LYS A 286 -15.65 -12.90 -9.48
N THR A 287 -16.16 -13.61 -8.47
CA THR A 287 -16.27 -15.06 -8.47
C THR A 287 -17.18 -15.56 -9.62
N ALA A 288 -18.31 -14.88 -9.89
CA ALA A 288 -19.18 -15.25 -11.01
C ALA A 288 -18.46 -15.06 -12.37
N VAL A 289 -17.69 -13.99 -12.51
CA VAL A 289 -16.86 -13.74 -13.70
C VAL A 289 -15.78 -14.82 -13.86
N SER A 290 -15.11 -15.24 -12.77
CA SER A 290 -14.12 -16.33 -12.83
C SER A 290 -14.74 -17.69 -13.20
N MET A 291 -15.99 -17.95 -12.78
CA MET A 291 -16.69 -19.17 -13.20
C MET A 291 -16.96 -19.19 -14.71
N CYS A 292 -17.19 -18.02 -15.35
CA CYS A 292 -17.31 -17.94 -16.81
C CYS A 292 -15.98 -18.34 -17.50
N ALA A 293 -14.84 -17.87 -16.99
CA ALA A 293 -13.52 -18.29 -17.51
C ALA A 293 -13.28 -19.80 -17.33
N ILE A 294 -13.64 -20.35 -16.16
CA ILE A 294 -13.53 -21.78 -15.88
C ILE A 294 -14.41 -22.57 -16.87
N TYR A 295 -15.65 -22.10 -17.14
CA TYR A 295 -16.54 -22.76 -18.09
C TYR A 295 -15.93 -22.85 -19.51
N ILE A 296 -15.31 -21.78 -20.00
CA ILE A 296 -14.65 -21.76 -21.31
C ILE A 296 -13.57 -22.86 -21.38
N ALA A 297 -12.78 -23.03 -20.33
CA ALA A 297 -11.74 -24.06 -20.25
C ALA A 297 -12.36 -25.48 -20.21
N LEU A 298 -13.36 -25.70 -19.38
CA LEU A 298 -14.01 -27.00 -19.21
C LEU A 298 -14.76 -27.45 -20.46
N TYR A 299 -15.50 -26.53 -21.10
CA TYR A 299 -16.22 -26.80 -22.35
C TYR A 299 -15.27 -27.33 -23.44
N SER A 300 -14.06 -26.82 -23.45
CA SER A 300 -13.01 -27.24 -24.39
C SER A 300 -12.20 -28.47 -23.94
N GLY A 301 -12.66 -29.15 -22.88
CA GLY A 301 -12.05 -30.41 -22.40
C GLY A 301 -10.75 -30.25 -21.62
N TYR A 302 -10.49 -29.06 -21.07
CA TYR A 302 -9.34 -28.78 -20.22
C TYR A 302 -9.71 -28.81 -18.72
N GLN A 303 -8.67 -28.79 -17.89
CA GLN A 303 -8.80 -28.64 -16.43
C GLN A 303 -8.52 -27.20 -16.02
N ALA A 304 -9.14 -26.77 -14.92
CA ALA A 304 -8.89 -25.49 -14.27
C ALA A 304 -8.41 -25.67 -12.82
N ALA A 305 -7.53 -24.79 -12.37
CA ALA A 305 -7.07 -24.70 -11.00
C ALA A 305 -7.51 -23.37 -10.37
N MET A 306 -8.03 -23.41 -9.14
CA MET A 306 -8.43 -22.20 -8.40
C MET A 306 -7.73 -22.13 -7.05
N LEU A 307 -6.84 -21.16 -6.88
CA LEU A 307 -6.02 -20.94 -5.70
C LEU A 307 -6.68 -19.91 -4.79
N ALA A 308 -6.83 -20.25 -3.51
CA ALA A 308 -7.34 -19.37 -2.47
C ALA A 308 -6.34 -19.24 -1.30
N PRO A 309 -6.22 -18.05 -0.65
CA PRO A 309 -5.20 -17.83 0.38
C PRO A 309 -5.46 -18.55 1.70
N THR A 310 -6.70 -18.97 1.97
CA THR A 310 -7.08 -19.63 3.20
C THR A 310 -8.02 -20.81 2.93
N GLU A 311 -8.08 -21.76 3.85
CA GLU A 311 -8.97 -22.93 3.73
C GLU A 311 -10.44 -22.53 3.67
N VAL A 312 -10.84 -21.54 4.44
CA VAL A 312 -12.22 -21.04 4.46
C VAL A 312 -12.62 -20.52 3.08
N LEU A 313 -11.77 -19.71 2.44
CA LEU A 313 -12.00 -19.22 1.06
C LEU A 313 -11.96 -20.37 0.03
N ALA A 314 -11.03 -21.32 0.20
CA ALA A 314 -10.96 -22.48 -0.67
C ALA A 314 -12.25 -23.30 -0.61
N ARG A 315 -12.80 -23.56 0.58
CA ARG A 315 -14.08 -24.23 0.77
C ARG A 315 -15.24 -23.43 0.18
N GLN A 316 -15.27 -22.13 0.39
CA GLN A 316 -16.30 -21.24 -0.18
C GLN A 316 -16.28 -21.26 -1.72
N ASN A 317 -15.08 -21.15 -2.31
CA ASN A 317 -14.91 -21.22 -3.77
C ASN A 317 -15.24 -22.62 -4.32
N TYR A 318 -14.91 -23.68 -3.58
CA TYR A 318 -15.27 -25.06 -3.90
C TYR A 318 -16.80 -25.25 -3.93
N GLU A 319 -17.52 -24.76 -2.91
CA GLU A 319 -19.00 -24.84 -2.90
C GLU A 319 -19.63 -23.98 -4.00
N ALA A 320 -19.06 -22.83 -4.30
CA ALA A 320 -19.51 -22.01 -5.41
C ALA A 320 -19.30 -22.71 -6.76
N ALA A 321 -18.14 -23.34 -6.96
CA ALA A 321 -17.83 -24.11 -8.15
C ALA A 321 -18.77 -25.33 -8.29
N LYS A 322 -19.03 -26.08 -7.21
CA LYS A 322 -19.98 -27.21 -7.23
C LYS A 322 -21.40 -26.80 -7.65
N ARG A 323 -21.85 -25.63 -7.18
CA ARG A 323 -23.18 -25.11 -7.58
C ARG A 323 -23.22 -24.70 -9.05
N ALA A 324 -22.14 -24.09 -9.57
CA ALA A 324 -22.08 -23.65 -10.96
C ALA A 324 -21.85 -24.82 -11.94
N PHE A 325 -21.13 -25.86 -11.51
CA PHE A 325 -20.60 -26.93 -12.36
C PHE A 325 -21.06 -28.32 -11.90
N HIS A 326 -22.37 -28.56 -11.76
CA HIS A 326 -22.88 -29.87 -11.35
C HIS A 326 -22.64 -31.00 -12.36
N ASP A 327 -22.29 -30.65 -13.60
CA ASP A 327 -21.98 -31.61 -14.67
C ASP A 327 -20.48 -31.97 -14.72
N TYR A 328 -19.64 -31.34 -13.83
CA TYR A 328 -18.19 -31.54 -13.79
C TYR A 328 -17.76 -31.92 -12.40
N ASN A 329 -16.64 -32.65 -12.32
CA ASN A 329 -16.07 -33.07 -11.05
C ASN A 329 -15.21 -31.95 -10.47
N VAL A 330 -15.61 -31.41 -9.31
CA VAL A 330 -14.87 -30.41 -8.55
C VAL A 330 -14.15 -31.07 -7.39
N GLY A 331 -12.84 -30.89 -7.26
CA GLY A 331 -12.01 -31.36 -6.16
C GLY A 331 -11.58 -30.21 -5.24
N LEU A 332 -11.31 -30.55 -3.98
CA LEU A 332 -10.75 -29.63 -2.97
C LEU A 332 -9.46 -30.23 -2.43
N ILE A 333 -8.39 -29.39 -2.33
CA ILE A 333 -7.14 -29.78 -1.67
C ILE A 333 -6.68 -28.69 -0.69
N THR A 334 -6.55 -29.05 0.59
CA THR A 334 -6.18 -28.11 1.67
C THR A 334 -5.11 -28.71 2.60
N GLY A 335 -4.50 -27.85 3.41
CA GLY A 335 -3.47 -28.27 4.38
C GLY A 335 -4.01 -29.25 5.42
N SER A 336 -5.26 -29.09 5.86
CA SER A 336 -5.89 -29.91 6.93
C SER A 336 -6.32 -31.32 6.49
N MET A 337 -6.30 -31.63 5.19
CA MET A 337 -6.64 -32.97 4.68
C MET A 337 -5.59 -34.00 5.08
N THR A 338 -6.05 -35.24 5.32
CA THR A 338 -5.17 -36.38 5.61
C THR A 338 -4.28 -36.73 4.41
N ALA A 339 -3.14 -37.36 4.67
CA ALA A 339 -2.22 -37.77 3.60
C ALA A 339 -2.89 -38.75 2.59
N LYS A 340 -3.85 -39.58 3.06
CA LYS A 340 -4.62 -40.48 2.19
C LYS A 340 -5.55 -39.71 1.25
N GLU A 341 -6.34 -38.78 1.80
CA GLU A 341 -7.25 -37.96 1.00
C GLU A 341 -6.49 -37.11 -0.03
N LYS A 342 -5.36 -36.50 0.37
CA LYS A 342 -4.49 -35.76 -0.56
C LYS A 342 -3.99 -36.64 -1.69
N ARG A 343 -3.54 -37.88 -1.39
CA ARG A 343 -3.03 -38.82 -2.42
C ARG A 343 -4.13 -39.22 -3.40
N GLU A 344 -5.31 -39.53 -2.90
CA GLU A 344 -6.46 -39.88 -3.73
C GLU A 344 -6.87 -38.71 -4.64
N MET A 345 -6.91 -37.50 -4.10
CA MET A 345 -7.23 -36.28 -4.86
C MET A 345 -6.19 -36.03 -5.96
N LYS A 346 -4.88 -36.06 -5.60
CA LYS A 346 -3.77 -35.88 -6.56
C LYS A 346 -3.84 -36.93 -7.69
N GLY A 347 -4.14 -38.19 -7.35
CA GLY A 347 -4.32 -39.23 -8.37
C GLY A 347 -5.49 -38.96 -9.31
N ALA A 348 -6.63 -38.53 -8.78
CA ALA A 348 -7.81 -38.20 -9.58
C ALA A 348 -7.57 -36.99 -10.51
N VAL A 349 -6.83 -35.98 -10.05
CA VAL A 349 -6.43 -34.80 -10.86
C VAL A 349 -5.51 -35.24 -12.01
N LYS A 350 -4.51 -36.07 -11.73
CA LYS A 350 -3.55 -36.57 -12.71
C LYS A 350 -4.22 -37.42 -13.81
N LEU A 351 -5.22 -38.19 -13.46
CA LEU A 351 -6.02 -38.97 -14.41
C LEU A 351 -7.02 -38.12 -15.22
N GLY A 352 -7.26 -36.87 -14.82
CA GLY A 352 -8.23 -35.97 -15.45
C GLY A 352 -9.68 -36.27 -15.03
N ILE A 353 -9.89 -37.01 -13.94
CA ILE A 353 -11.22 -37.26 -13.35
C ILE A 353 -11.74 -35.97 -12.71
N ILE A 354 -10.88 -35.23 -12.02
CA ILE A 354 -11.22 -33.91 -11.48
C ILE A 354 -10.99 -32.86 -12.57
N ASN A 355 -12.06 -32.12 -12.88
CA ASN A 355 -12.04 -31.08 -13.90
C ASN A 355 -11.62 -29.72 -13.33
N ILE A 356 -12.04 -29.42 -12.09
CA ILE A 356 -11.69 -28.20 -11.36
C ILE A 356 -11.04 -28.59 -10.04
N LEU A 357 -9.82 -28.15 -9.78
CA LEU A 357 -9.17 -28.30 -8.47
C LEU A 357 -9.15 -26.97 -7.76
N VAL A 358 -9.85 -26.85 -6.64
CA VAL A 358 -9.80 -25.71 -5.73
C VAL A 358 -8.87 -26.05 -4.56
N GLY A 359 -8.00 -25.11 -4.16
CA GLY A 359 -7.13 -25.40 -3.02
C GLY A 359 -6.39 -24.18 -2.49
N THR A 360 -5.64 -24.42 -1.41
CA THR A 360 -4.69 -23.47 -0.81
C THR A 360 -3.29 -23.72 -1.36
N HIS A 361 -2.25 -23.30 -0.64
CA HIS A 361 -0.86 -23.61 -1.01
C HIS A 361 -0.59 -25.11 -1.26
N ALA A 362 -1.40 -26.01 -0.71
CA ALA A 362 -1.32 -27.45 -1.00
C ALA A 362 -1.49 -27.79 -2.50
N LEU A 363 -2.17 -26.93 -3.26
CA LEU A 363 -2.29 -27.04 -4.71
C LEU A 363 -0.96 -26.80 -5.43
N LEU A 364 -0.04 -26.08 -4.80
CA LEU A 364 1.29 -25.73 -5.35
C LEU A 364 2.33 -26.82 -5.12
N GLU A 365 2.05 -27.84 -4.28
CA GLU A 365 2.98 -28.95 -4.02
C GLU A 365 3.38 -29.64 -5.33
N ASP A 366 4.67 -30.00 -5.48
CA ASP A 366 5.23 -30.49 -6.76
C ASP A 366 4.56 -31.77 -7.28
N ASP A 367 4.03 -32.59 -6.39
CA ASP A 367 3.35 -33.84 -6.70
C ASP A 367 1.87 -33.69 -7.13
N VAL A 368 1.35 -32.46 -7.19
CA VAL A 368 0.06 -32.16 -7.82
C VAL A 368 0.31 -31.98 -9.33
N GLU A 369 -0.06 -32.96 -10.11
CA GLU A 369 0.08 -32.97 -11.55
C GLU A 369 -1.30 -32.97 -12.24
N PHE A 370 -1.48 -32.10 -13.23
CA PHE A 370 -2.69 -32.05 -14.06
C PHE A 370 -2.47 -32.77 -15.38
N LYS A 371 -3.54 -33.39 -15.89
CA LYS A 371 -3.51 -34.02 -17.21
C LYS A 371 -3.51 -32.98 -18.34
N ARG A 372 -4.34 -31.93 -18.22
CA ARG A 372 -4.54 -30.89 -19.25
C ARG A 372 -4.94 -29.56 -18.61
N LEU A 373 -4.09 -28.97 -17.76
CA LEU A 373 -4.35 -27.66 -17.14
C LEU A 373 -4.21 -26.56 -18.19
N SER A 374 -5.27 -25.77 -18.39
CA SER A 374 -5.25 -24.60 -19.28
C SER A 374 -5.59 -23.27 -18.60
N LEU A 375 -6.20 -23.29 -17.41
CA LEU A 375 -6.58 -22.08 -16.70
C LEU A 375 -6.19 -22.14 -15.24
N CYS A 376 -5.52 -21.09 -14.76
CA CYS A 376 -5.18 -20.84 -13.37
C CYS A 376 -5.94 -19.60 -12.87
N VAL A 377 -6.80 -19.76 -11.87
CA VAL A 377 -7.48 -18.65 -11.19
C VAL A 377 -6.85 -18.42 -9.83
N CYS A 378 -6.43 -17.19 -9.53
CA CYS A 378 -5.87 -16.81 -8.23
C CYS A 378 -6.78 -15.79 -7.56
N ASP A 379 -7.36 -16.14 -6.41
CA ASP A 379 -8.22 -15.25 -5.64
C ASP A 379 -7.42 -14.49 -4.57
N GLU A 380 -7.77 -13.22 -4.31
CA GLU A 380 -7.11 -12.34 -3.31
C GLU A 380 -5.58 -12.24 -3.48
N GLN A 381 -5.15 -11.84 -4.65
CA GLN A 381 -3.73 -11.81 -5.07
C GLN A 381 -2.79 -11.14 -4.07
N GLN A 382 -3.23 -10.08 -3.38
CA GLN A 382 -2.37 -9.34 -2.43
C GLN A 382 -1.81 -10.22 -1.28
N ARG A 383 -2.28 -11.45 -1.15
CA ARG A 383 -1.84 -12.42 -0.15
C ARG A 383 -0.90 -13.50 -0.71
N PHE A 384 -0.65 -13.49 -2.02
CA PHE A 384 0.24 -14.42 -2.70
C PHE A 384 1.48 -13.72 -3.23
N GLY A 385 2.65 -14.33 -3.05
CA GLY A 385 3.88 -13.88 -3.67
C GLY A 385 3.96 -14.25 -5.17
N VAL A 386 4.85 -13.57 -5.90
CA VAL A 386 5.11 -13.85 -7.33
C VAL A 386 5.56 -15.30 -7.55
N ALA A 387 6.36 -15.86 -6.63
CA ALA A 387 6.83 -17.25 -6.69
C ALA A 387 5.69 -18.28 -6.67
N GLN A 388 4.63 -18.02 -5.91
CA GLN A 388 3.47 -18.92 -5.82
C GLN A 388 2.66 -18.93 -7.11
N ARG A 389 2.50 -17.80 -7.78
CA ARG A 389 1.86 -17.74 -9.11
C ARG A 389 2.67 -18.49 -10.15
N SER A 390 3.98 -18.25 -10.17
CA SER A 390 4.89 -18.96 -11.09
C SER A 390 4.85 -20.47 -10.86
N GLY A 391 4.79 -20.93 -9.61
CA GLY A 391 4.62 -22.35 -9.27
C GLY A 391 3.34 -22.96 -9.84
N LEU A 392 2.21 -22.21 -9.83
CA LEU A 392 0.96 -22.68 -10.42
C LEU A 392 1.01 -22.70 -11.97
N MET A 393 1.60 -21.67 -12.57
CA MET A 393 1.76 -21.60 -14.03
C MET A 393 2.62 -22.74 -14.58
N ASN A 394 3.63 -23.19 -13.84
CA ASN A 394 4.53 -24.27 -14.24
C ASN A 394 3.85 -25.65 -14.23
N LYS A 395 2.61 -25.79 -13.71
CA LYS A 395 1.86 -27.06 -13.68
C LYS A 395 1.09 -27.35 -14.97
N GLY A 396 1.05 -26.40 -15.90
CA GLY A 396 0.41 -26.55 -17.22
C GLY A 396 1.33 -26.13 -18.35
N VAL A 397 0.96 -26.52 -19.56
CA VAL A 397 1.66 -26.05 -20.77
C VAL A 397 1.01 -24.72 -21.17
N THR A 398 1.67 -23.60 -20.87
CA THR A 398 1.18 -22.25 -21.16
C THR A 398 -0.28 -21.99 -20.71
N PRO A 399 -0.60 -22.15 -19.41
CA PRO A 399 -1.96 -21.92 -18.94
C PRO A 399 -2.31 -20.45 -18.95
N ASP A 400 -3.57 -20.13 -19.21
CA ASP A 400 -4.12 -18.80 -18.97
C ASP A 400 -4.17 -18.51 -17.49
N VAL A 401 -3.96 -17.23 -17.12
CA VAL A 401 -3.95 -16.79 -15.72
C VAL A 401 -4.98 -15.69 -15.51
N LEU A 402 -5.93 -15.95 -14.62
CA LEU A 402 -6.89 -15.00 -14.14
C LEU A 402 -6.64 -14.69 -12.66
N VAL A 403 -6.35 -13.47 -12.37
CA VAL A 403 -6.09 -13.00 -11.01
C VAL A 403 -7.26 -12.15 -10.53
N MET A 404 -7.70 -12.32 -9.29
CA MET A 404 -8.77 -11.51 -8.71
C MET A 404 -8.27 -10.74 -7.49
N SER A 405 -8.76 -9.50 -7.34
CA SER A 405 -8.49 -8.69 -6.14
C SER A 405 -9.76 -7.99 -5.65
N ALA A 406 -10.06 -8.13 -4.35
CA ALA A 406 -11.14 -7.38 -3.69
C ALA A 406 -10.66 -6.04 -3.12
N THR A 407 -9.35 -5.77 -3.09
CA THR A 407 -8.85 -4.43 -2.81
C THR A 407 -8.94 -3.59 -4.07
N PRO A 408 -9.78 -2.55 -4.09
CA PRO A 408 -9.71 -1.57 -5.15
C PRO A 408 -8.36 -0.86 -5.06
N ILE A 409 -7.48 -1.10 -6.01
CA ILE A 409 -6.23 -0.37 -6.15
C ILE A 409 -6.49 0.73 -7.17
N PRO A 410 -6.09 1.99 -6.91
CA PRO A 410 -6.21 3.02 -7.93
C PRO A 410 -5.70 2.53 -9.27
N ARG A 411 -6.47 2.76 -10.34
CA ARG A 411 -6.20 2.20 -11.68
C ARG A 411 -4.78 2.53 -12.17
N THR A 412 -4.26 3.66 -11.76
CA THR A 412 -2.90 4.10 -12.03
C THR A 412 -1.83 3.28 -11.32
N LEU A 413 -2.07 2.93 -10.06
CA LEU A 413 -1.14 2.12 -9.29
C LEU A 413 -1.15 0.65 -9.73
N SER A 414 -2.30 0.12 -10.12
CA SER A 414 -2.37 -1.23 -10.65
C SER A 414 -1.52 -1.42 -11.91
N LEU A 415 -1.37 -0.40 -12.75
CA LEU A 415 -0.46 -0.43 -13.90
C LEU A 415 1.02 -0.55 -13.52
N ILE A 416 1.39 -0.06 -12.34
CA ILE A 416 2.76 -0.14 -11.83
C ILE A 416 3.00 -1.47 -11.12
N PHE A 417 2.05 -1.89 -10.27
CA PHE A 417 2.18 -3.11 -9.49
C PHE A 417 2.02 -4.39 -10.30
N TYR A 418 1.23 -4.32 -11.36
CA TYR A 418 0.81 -5.46 -12.17
C TYR A 418 1.03 -5.19 -13.66
N GLY A 419 2.11 -4.51 -13.99
CA GLY A 419 2.41 -4.08 -15.36
C GLY A 419 2.57 -5.24 -16.37
N ASP A 420 2.68 -6.48 -15.89
CA ASP A 420 2.65 -7.70 -16.68
C ASP A 420 1.22 -8.26 -16.90
N LEU A 421 0.21 -7.70 -16.21
CA LEU A 421 -1.20 -8.12 -16.30
C LEU A 421 -2.02 -7.12 -17.11
N ASP A 422 -2.99 -7.63 -17.87
CA ASP A 422 -4.09 -6.83 -18.39
C ASP A 422 -5.11 -6.58 -17.27
N ILE A 423 -5.64 -5.36 -17.17
CA ILE A 423 -6.45 -4.95 -16.02
C ILE A 423 -7.88 -4.71 -16.44
N THR A 424 -8.79 -5.46 -15.85
CA THR A 424 -10.25 -5.26 -15.94
C THR A 424 -10.80 -4.76 -14.62
N THR A 425 -11.61 -3.73 -14.64
CA THR A 425 -12.22 -3.15 -13.45
C THR A 425 -13.74 -3.31 -13.47
N ILE A 426 -14.30 -4.01 -12.47
CA ILE A 426 -15.73 -4.06 -12.22
C ILE A 426 -16.08 -2.94 -11.25
N ALA A 427 -16.52 -1.81 -11.80
CA ALA A 427 -16.88 -0.63 -10.99
C ALA A 427 -18.31 -0.72 -10.42
N ASP A 428 -19.19 -1.48 -11.07
CA ASP A 428 -20.59 -1.56 -10.73
C ASP A 428 -20.82 -2.47 -9.54
N LYS A 429 -21.79 -2.10 -8.69
CA LYS A 429 -22.36 -2.98 -7.65
C LYS A 429 -23.73 -3.49 -8.12
N PRO A 430 -24.10 -4.73 -7.77
CA PRO A 430 -25.47 -5.22 -8.02
C PRO A 430 -26.51 -4.26 -7.43
N LYS A 431 -27.59 -4.01 -8.17
CA LYS A 431 -28.60 -2.99 -7.83
C LYS A 431 -29.38 -3.23 -6.53
N GLU A 432 -29.37 -4.45 -6.02
CA GLU A 432 -30.16 -4.87 -4.85
C GLU A 432 -29.47 -4.61 -3.51
N ARG A 433 -28.27 -4.02 -3.48
CA ARG A 433 -27.54 -3.80 -2.24
C ARG A 433 -27.96 -2.52 -1.53
N VAL A 434 -28.47 -2.68 -0.32
CA VAL A 434 -28.76 -1.54 0.59
C VAL A 434 -27.42 -0.92 1.06
N PRO A 435 -27.23 0.40 0.94
CA PRO A 435 -26.03 1.07 1.41
C PRO A 435 -25.81 0.85 2.91
N ILE A 436 -24.56 0.56 3.31
CA ILE A 436 -24.19 0.39 4.72
C ILE A 436 -24.13 1.76 5.40
N GLN A 437 -24.92 1.94 6.44
CA GLN A 437 -24.94 3.18 7.21
C GLN A 437 -23.70 3.24 8.13
N THR A 438 -22.77 4.13 7.80
CA THR A 438 -21.52 4.27 8.56
C THR A 438 -21.59 5.45 9.52
N ASN A 439 -21.28 5.22 10.81
CA ASN A 439 -21.33 6.23 11.85
C ASN A 439 -20.02 6.25 12.64
N ILE A 440 -19.52 7.44 12.94
CA ILE A 440 -18.45 7.65 13.93
C ILE A 440 -19.13 7.85 15.28
N VAL A 441 -18.78 7.01 16.26
CA VAL A 441 -19.44 6.96 17.56
C VAL A 441 -18.61 7.74 18.59
N PRO A 442 -19.11 8.87 19.11
CA PRO A 442 -18.50 9.55 20.25
C PRO A 442 -18.62 8.69 21.52
N GLN A 443 -17.71 8.92 22.46
CA GLN A 443 -17.64 8.09 23.69
C GLN A 443 -18.92 8.15 24.52
N GLU A 444 -19.62 9.31 24.53
CA GLU A 444 -20.89 9.50 25.24
C GLU A 444 -22.02 8.62 24.68
N LYS A 445 -21.94 8.23 23.39
CA LYS A 445 -22.94 7.39 22.71
C LYS A 445 -22.56 5.90 22.66
N TYR A 446 -21.49 5.53 23.32
CA TYR A 446 -21.01 4.14 23.30
C TYR A 446 -22.03 3.15 23.84
N ILE A 447 -22.64 3.45 25.00
CA ILE A 447 -23.65 2.59 25.63
C ILE A 447 -24.94 2.51 24.79
N ASP A 448 -25.34 3.59 24.13
CA ASP A 448 -26.51 3.59 23.24
C ASP A 448 -26.26 2.70 22.02
N MET A 449 -25.03 2.72 21.49
CA MET A 449 -24.61 1.81 20.42
C MET A 449 -24.72 0.36 20.86
N LEU A 450 -24.21 -0.01 22.04
CA LEU A 450 -24.28 -1.40 22.53
C LEU A 450 -25.74 -1.86 22.71
N LYS A 451 -26.63 -1.03 23.28
CA LYS A 451 -28.07 -1.33 23.40
C LYS A 451 -28.73 -1.53 22.03
N PHE A 452 -28.36 -0.70 21.04
CA PHE A 452 -28.84 -0.85 19.67
C PHE A 452 -28.41 -2.20 19.08
N ILE A 453 -27.15 -2.59 19.27
CA ILE A 453 -26.62 -3.85 18.76
C ILE A 453 -27.29 -5.05 19.44
N GLU A 454 -27.48 -5.00 20.76
CA GLU A 454 -28.19 -6.03 21.51
C GLU A 454 -29.60 -6.25 20.98
N LYS A 455 -30.31 -5.16 20.66
CA LYS A 455 -31.62 -5.21 20.02
C LYS A 455 -31.56 -5.82 18.62
N GLU A 456 -30.57 -5.48 17.78
CA GLU A 456 -30.38 -6.05 16.46
C GLU A 456 -30.13 -7.58 16.54
N VAL A 457 -29.29 -8.00 17.50
CA VAL A 457 -29.00 -9.42 17.72
C VAL A 457 -30.26 -10.16 18.21
N SER A 458 -31.08 -9.56 19.06
CA SER A 458 -32.36 -10.18 19.50
C SER A 458 -33.34 -10.41 18.35
N PHE A 459 -33.24 -9.67 17.25
CA PHE A 459 -33.99 -9.89 16.01
C PHE A 459 -33.37 -10.97 15.09
N GLY A 460 -32.40 -11.73 15.57
CA GLY A 460 -31.71 -12.81 14.82
C GLY A 460 -30.66 -12.33 13.82
N ARG A 461 -30.22 -11.07 13.96
CA ARG A 461 -29.07 -10.51 13.22
C ARG A 461 -27.77 -10.84 13.95
N GLN A 462 -26.64 -10.69 13.25
CA GLN A 462 -25.35 -10.95 13.83
C GLN A 462 -24.43 -9.72 13.73
N ALA A 463 -23.50 -9.61 14.69
CA ALA A 463 -22.60 -8.48 14.81
C ALA A 463 -21.12 -8.92 14.83
N TYR A 464 -20.27 -8.12 14.18
CA TYR A 464 -18.83 -8.19 14.32
C TYR A 464 -18.30 -7.07 15.19
N PHE A 465 -17.37 -7.37 16.09
CA PHE A 465 -16.59 -6.44 16.88
C PHE A 465 -15.11 -6.64 16.56
N VAL A 466 -14.46 -5.63 16.00
CA VAL A 466 -13.09 -5.74 15.49
C VAL A 466 -12.17 -4.77 16.21
N CYS A 467 -11.03 -5.26 16.70
CA CYS A 467 -9.97 -4.44 17.28
C CYS A 467 -8.60 -4.70 16.62
N PRO A 468 -7.62 -3.76 16.71
CA PRO A 468 -6.39 -3.85 15.94
C PRO A 468 -5.37 -4.87 16.47
N LYS A 469 -5.44 -5.28 17.74
CA LYS A 469 -4.43 -6.13 18.39
C LYS A 469 -5.02 -7.28 19.20
N ILE A 470 -4.18 -8.29 19.44
CA ILE A 470 -4.50 -9.45 20.29
C ILE A 470 -4.27 -9.10 21.76
N GLU A 471 -3.21 -8.37 22.09
CA GLU A 471 -2.81 -7.95 23.44
C GLU A 471 -2.80 -6.41 23.50
N GLY A 472 -3.11 -5.84 24.65
CA GLY A 472 -3.03 -4.40 24.90
C GLY A 472 -1.59 -3.87 24.77
N ASP A 473 -1.42 -2.56 24.76
CA ASP A 473 -0.11 -1.92 24.85
C ASP A 473 0.17 -1.45 26.29
N ASP A 474 1.47 -1.29 26.60
CA ASP A 474 1.94 -0.88 27.94
C ASP A 474 1.41 0.54 28.35
N GLU A 475 0.92 1.33 27.37
CA GLU A 475 0.36 2.67 27.60
C GLU A 475 -1.16 2.65 27.87
N GLY A 476 -1.83 1.48 27.76
CA GLY A 476 -3.27 1.33 28.03
C GLY A 476 -4.18 2.09 27.03
N THR A 477 -3.64 2.49 25.88
CA THR A 477 -4.38 3.25 24.87
C THR A 477 -5.13 2.36 23.88
N LEU A 478 -4.81 1.06 23.82
CA LEU A 478 -5.40 0.09 22.90
C LEU A 478 -6.07 -1.04 23.66
N ILE A 479 -7.37 -1.23 23.39
CA ILE A 479 -8.10 -2.39 23.90
C ILE A 479 -7.66 -3.66 23.17
N SER A 480 -7.37 -4.71 23.92
CA SER A 480 -7.06 -6.03 23.35
C SER A 480 -8.35 -6.78 22.98
N VAL A 481 -8.24 -7.77 22.09
CA VAL A 481 -9.39 -8.58 21.69
C VAL A 481 -9.96 -9.37 22.86
N THR A 482 -9.13 -9.80 23.80
CA THR A 482 -9.53 -10.54 24.99
C THR A 482 -10.21 -9.66 26.03
N GLU A 483 -9.67 -8.46 26.29
CA GLU A 483 -10.30 -7.47 27.17
C GLU A 483 -11.65 -7.03 26.64
N LEU A 484 -11.73 -6.72 25.33
CA LEU A 484 -12.97 -6.36 24.67
C LEU A 484 -14.01 -7.49 24.77
N PHE A 485 -13.57 -8.74 24.60
CA PHE A 485 -14.47 -9.89 24.70
C PHE A 485 -15.10 -10.03 26.09
N GLU A 486 -14.31 -9.87 27.15
CA GLU A 486 -14.84 -9.94 28.52
C GLU A 486 -15.72 -8.70 28.85
N GLU A 487 -15.31 -7.50 28.44
CA GLU A 487 -16.14 -6.29 28.61
C GLU A 487 -17.51 -6.44 27.94
N LEU A 488 -17.56 -6.93 26.70
CA LEU A 488 -18.82 -7.07 25.98
C LEU A 488 -19.73 -8.14 26.59
N LYS A 489 -19.17 -9.23 27.12
CA LYS A 489 -19.96 -10.24 27.86
C LYS A 489 -20.63 -9.67 29.11
N GLU A 490 -19.91 -8.83 29.85
CA GLU A 490 -20.46 -8.19 31.04
C GLU A 490 -21.55 -7.18 30.68
N ARG A 491 -21.34 -6.39 29.60
CA ARG A 491 -22.26 -5.33 29.19
C ARG A 491 -23.49 -5.81 28.41
N MET A 492 -23.38 -6.96 27.76
CA MET A 492 -24.43 -7.52 26.89
C MET A 492 -24.64 -9.01 27.20
N PRO A 493 -25.09 -9.36 28.42
CA PRO A 493 -25.19 -10.75 28.88
C PRO A 493 -26.21 -11.59 28.10
N SER A 494 -27.14 -10.95 27.39
CA SER A 494 -28.12 -11.62 26.53
C SER A 494 -27.52 -12.12 25.19
N VAL A 495 -26.31 -11.67 24.84
CA VAL A 495 -25.65 -12.00 23.56
C VAL A 495 -24.59 -13.09 23.77
N LYS A 496 -24.65 -14.15 22.99
CA LYS A 496 -23.63 -15.18 22.98
C LYS A 496 -22.50 -14.76 22.06
N PHE A 497 -21.29 -14.59 22.62
CA PHE A 497 -20.12 -14.12 21.91
C PHE A 497 -19.18 -15.28 21.51
N GLY A 498 -18.63 -15.23 20.29
CA GLY A 498 -17.46 -15.99 19.86
C GLY A 498 -16.22 -15.12 19.86
N LEU A 499 -15.03 -15.70 20.12
CA LEU A 499 -13.73 -15.02 20.06
C LEU A 499 -12.87 -15.60 18.94
N LEU A 500 -12.28 -14.72 18.09
CA LEU A 500 -11.46 -15.14 16.96
C LEU A 500 -10.20 -14.27 16.83
N HIS A 501 -9.00 -14.86 16.88
CA HIS A 501 -7.77 -14.10 16.72
C HIS A 501 -6.63 -14.90 16.05
N GLY A 502 -5.59 -14.20 15.59
CA GLY A 502 -4.51 -14.75 14.77
C GLY A 502 -3.69 -15.87 15.43
N LYS A 503 -3.57 -15.88 16.76
CA LYS A 503 -2.79 -16.92 17.51
C LYS A 503 -3.50 -18.27 17.60
N MET A 504 -4.79 -18.34 17.27
CA MET A 504 -5.54 -19.62 17.28
C MET A 504 -5.11 -20.52 16.13
N LYS A 505 -5.23 -21.84 16.33
CA LYS A 505 -5.01 -22.83 15.28
C LYS A 505 -6.09 -22.72 14.20
N ASP A 506 -5.75 -23.02 12.96
CA ASP A 506 -6.69 -22.85 11.83
C ASP A 506 -7.96 -23.68 12.01
N LYS A 507 -7.86 -24.89 12.56
CA LYS A 507 -9.01 -25.74 12.87
C LYS A 507 -9.97 -25.08 13.87
N GLU A 508 -9.44 -24.45 14.92
CA GLU A 508 -10.25 -23.73 15.92
C GLU A 508 -10.95 -22.51 15.28
N LYS A 509 -10.24 -21.78 14.41
CA LYS A 509 -10.81 -20.66 13.67
C LYS A 509 -11.98 -21.12 12.79
N ASP A 510 -11.81 -22.24 12.09
CA ASP A 510 -12.84 -22.80 11.21
C ASP A 510 -14.08 -23.26 12.02
N GLU A 511 -13.90 -23.86 13.19
CA GLU A 511 -14.99 -24.27 14.09
C GLU A 511 -15.79 -23.06 14.58
N ILE A 512 -15.11 -22.00 15.04
CA ILE A 512 -15.77 -20.76 15.51
C ILE A 512 -16.51 -20.07 14.37
N MET A 513 -15.89 -19.96 13.19
CA MET A 513 -16.54 -19.34 12.05
C MET A 513 -17.75 -20.13 11.55
N ARG A 514 -17.70 -21.47 11.62
CA ARG A 514 -18.85 -22.33 11.30
C ARG A 514 -19.98 -22.09 12.30
N ALA A 515 -19.69 -22.16 13.62
CA ALA A 515 -20.65 -21.92 14.67
C ALA A 515 -21.30 -20.51 14.56
N PHE A 516 -20.49 -19.48 14.18
CA PHE A 516 -21.02 -18.16 13.92
C PHE A 516 -21.96 -18.15 12.69
N LYS A 517 -21.60 -18.80 11.61
CA LYS A 517 -22.45 -18.92 10.42
C LYS A 517 -23.75 -19.68 10.71
N GLU A 518 -23.71 -20.69 11.59
CA GLU A 518 -24.86 -21.48 12.03
C GLU A 518 -25.69 -20.78 13.13
N LYS A 519 -25.34 -19.51 13.46
CA LYS A 519 -26.01 -18.66 14.46
C LYS A 519 -25.94 -19.14 15.90
N GLU A 520 -24.96 -19.99 16.21
CA GLU A 520 -24.67 -20.36 17.60
C GLU A 520 -24.14 -19.17 18.43
N TYR A 521 -23.51 -18.22 17.74
CA TYR A 521 -23.05 -16.94 18.28
C TYR A 521 -23.83 -15.77 17.64
N GLY A 522 -24.37 -14.86 18.49
CA GLY A 522 -24.99 -13.63 18.04
C GLY A 522 -23.98 -12.55 17.66
N ALA A 523 -22.77 -12.61 18.23
CA ALA A 523 -21.70 -11.68 17.92
C ALA A 523 -20.33 -12.37 17.90
N LEU A 524 -19.42 -11.86 17.09
CA LEU A 524 -18.04 -12.33 16.98
C LEU A 524 -17.07 -11.18 17.30
N VAL A 525 -16.24 -11.38 18.32
CA VAL A 525 -15.16 -10.46 18.69
C VAL A 525 -13.88 -10.94 18.05
N SER A 526 -13.21 -10.07 17.27
CA SER A 526 -12.06 -10.51 16.49
C SER A 526 -11.01 -9.43 16.26
N THR A 527 -9.82 -9.86 15.86
CA THR A 527 -8.82 -8.99 15.23
C THR A 527 -9.06 -8.91 13.73
N THR A 528 -8.11 -8.34 12.96
CA THR A 528 -8.14 -8.23 11.48
C THR A 528 -8.28 -9.57 10.74
N VAL A 529 -8.25 -10.71 11.41
CA VAL A 529 -8.43 -12.04 10.81
C VAL A 529 -9.74 -12.17 10.03
N ILE A 530 -10.78 -11.38 10.38
CA ILE A 530 -12.05 -11.34 9.64
C ILE A 530 -11.94 -10.72 8.24
N GLU A 531 -10.85 -10.02 7.91
CA GLU A 531 -10.62 -9.51 6.54
C GLU A 531 -10.67 -10.63 5.49
N VAL A 532 -10.53 -11.89 5.93
CA VAL A 532 -10.53 -13.07 5.06
C VAL A 532 -11.95 -13.57 4.83
N GLY A 533 -12.53 -13.19 3.74
CA GLY A 533 -13.53 -13.73 2.84
C GLY A 533 -14.76 -14.52 3.31
N VAL A 534 -15.02 -14.74 4.57
CA VAL A 534 -16.17 -15.53 5.02
C VAL A 534 -17.47 -14.77 4.78
N ASP A 535 -18.40 -15.43 4.07
CA ASP A 535 -19.74 -14.89 3.82
C ASP A 535 -20.72 -15.31 4.92
N VAL A 536 -21.21 -14.33 5.67
CA VAL A 536 -22.24 -14.51 6.70
C VAL A 536 -23.40 -13.55 6.37
N PRO A 537 -24.46 -14.04 5.70
CA PRO A 537 -25.54 -13.20 5.18
C PRO A 537 -26.31 -12.42 6.25
N ASP A 538 -26.43 -12.97 7.46
CA ASP A 538 -27.15 -12.36 8.57
C ASP A 538 -26.32 -11.38 9.41
N ALA A 539 -25.00 -11.24 9.12
CA ALA A 539 -24.18 -10.23 9.75
C ALA A 539 -24.53 -8.84 9.20
N SER A 540 -25.20 -8.04 10.00
CA SER A 540 -25.68 -6.72 9.62
C SER A 540 -25.00 -5.57 10.39
N VAL A 541 -24.23 -5.87 11.44
CA VAL A 541 -23.54 -4.85 12.24
C VAL A 541 -22.05 -5.12 12.28
N MET A 542 -21.27 -4.08 11.99
CA MET A 542 -19.82 -4.04 12.13
C MET A 542 -19.42 -2.95 13.11
N VAL A 543 -18.67 -3.28 14.16
CA VAL A 543 -18.08 -2.31 15.08
C VAL A 543 -16.57 -2.39 14.96
N ILE A 544 -15.90 -1.27 14.70
CA ILE A 544 -14.45 -1.21 14.59
C ILE A 544 -13.89 -0.31 15.69
N TYR A 545 -13.16 -0.91 16.61
CA TYR A 545 -12.50 -0.21 17.73
C TYR A 545 -11.15 0.35 17.29
N ASN A 546 -10.79 1.50 17.85
CA ASN A 546 -9.57 2.23 17.49
C ASN A 546 -9.43 2.35 15.97
N ALA A 547 -10.50 2.77 15.29
CA ALA A 547 -10.61 2.78 13.83
C ALA A 547 -9.51 3.65 13.18
N GLU A 548 -8.95 4.63 13.87
CA GLU A 548 -7.83 5.46 13.42
C GLU A 548 -6.53 4.68 13.20
N ARG A 549 -6.41 3.47 13.76
CA ARG A 549 -5.23 2.61 13.60
C ARG A 549 -5.27 1.76 12.33
N PHE A 550 -6.42 1.66 11.69
CA PHE A 550 -6.58 0.90 10.46
C PHE A 550 -6.32 1.77 9.22
N GLY A 551 -5.84 1.15 8.14
CA GLY A 551 -5.81 1.77 6.82
C GLY A 551 -7.21 1.99 6.27
N LEU A 552 -7.39 3.01 5.40
CA LEU A 552 -8.70 3.28 4.79
C LEU A 552 -9.21 2.08 3.99
N SER A 553 -8.32 1.41 3.24
CA SER A 553 -8.63 0.20 2.49
C SER A 553 -9.05 -0.96 3.40
N GLN A 554 -8.42 -1.11 4.58
CA GLN A 554 -8.80 -2.13 5.57
C GLN A 554 -10.18 -1.83 6.19
N LEU A 555 -10.43 -0.57 6.57
CA LEU A 555 -11.75 -0.15 7.08
C LEU A 555 -12.85 -0.43 6.04
N HIS A 556 -12.57 -0.16 4.77
CA HIS A 556 -13.50 -0.44 3.68
C HIS A 556 -13.77 -1.94 3.52
N GLN A 557 -12.74 -2.78 3.58
CA GLN A 557 -12.87 -4.25 3.52
C GLN A 557 -13.68 -4.81 4.71
N LEU A 558 -13.38 -4.35 5.92
CA LEU A 558 -14.14 -4.72 7.13
C LEU A 558 -15.59 -4.30 7.03
N ARG A 559 -15.86 -3.06 6.60
CA ARG A 559 -17.23 -2.58 6.34
C ARG A 559 -17.95 -3.46 5.33
N GLY A 560 -17.26 -3.91 4.28
CA GLY A 560 -17.81 -4.80 3.25
C GLY A 560 -18.16 -6.22 3.72
N ARG A 561 -17.81 -6.60 4.96
CA ARG A 561 -18.19 -7.88 5.55
C ARG A 561 -19.64 -7.94 6.01
N VAL A 562 -20.31 -6.81 6.13
CA VAL A 562 -21.75 -6.69 6.39
C VAL A 562 -22.47 -6.15 5.14
N GLY A 563 -23.81 -6.15 5.15
CA GLY A 563 -24.59 -5.64 4.02
C GLY A 563 -24.59 -6.55 2.80
N ARG A 564 -24.63 -7.88 3.01
CA ARG A 564 -24.69 -8.88 1.94
C ARG A 564 -26.10 -9.44 1.69
N SER A 565 -27.06 -8.94 2.43
CA SER A 565 -28.49 -9.23 2.28
C SER A 565 -29.28 -7.94 1.98
N ASP A 566 -30.56 -8.07 1.75
CA ASP A 566 -31.54 -6.98 1.58
C ASP A 566 -31.80 -6.17 2.87
N LYS A 567 -31.20 -6.59 4.01
CA LYS A 567 -31.37 -5.97 5.32
C LYS A 567 -30.51 -4.72 5.47
N LYS A 568 -31.02 -3.72 6.19
CA LYS A 568 -30.23 -2.54 6.60
C LYS A 568 -29.04 -2.99 7.41
N SER A 569 -27.89 -2.46 7.09
CA SER A 569 -26.62 -2.80 7.75
C SER A 569 -25.90 -1.55 8.25
N TYR A 570 -25.17 -1.69 9.34
CA TYR A 570 -24.55 -0.61 10.08
C TYR A 570 -23.05 -0.87 10.29
N CYS A 571 -22.27 0.19 10.18
CA CYS A 571 -20.85 0.17 10.52
C CYS A 571 -20.58 1.30 11.54
N PHE A 572 -20.11 0.94 12.72
CA PHE A 572 -19.77 1.87 13.80
C PHE A 572 -18.25 1.95 13.94
N LEU A 573 -17.71 3.16 13.87
CA LEU A 573 -16.30 3.44 14.02
C LEU A 573 -16.09 4.13 15.36
N THR A 574 -15.30 3.53 16.27
CA THR A 574 -14.91 4.18 17.53
C THR A 574 -13.45 4.62 17.44
N SER A 575 -13.13 5.77 18.01
CA SER A 575 -11.78 6.33 18.04
C SER A 575 -11.55 7.08 19.35
N ALA A 576 -10.39 6.89 19.94
CA ALA A 576 -9.92 7.68 21.08
C ALA A 576 -9.08 8.90 20.64
N SER A 577 -8.74 9.00 19.36
CA SER A 577 -7.85 10.05 18.84
C SER A 577 -8.62 11.37 18.64
N THR A 578 -8.02 12.46 19.11
CA THR A 578 -8.45 13.85 18.86
C THR A 578 -7.71 14.52 17.70
N SER A 579 -6.80 13.79 17.02
CA SER A 579 -6.01 14.30 15.89
C SER A 579 -6.92 14.64 14.70
N GLU A 580 -6.79 15.84 14.13
CA GLU A 580 -7.53 16.27 12.94
C GLU A 580 -7.36 15.30 11.78
N THR A 581 -6.15 14.80 11.55
CA THR A 581 -5.87 13.83 10.47
C THR A 581 -6.57 12.49 10.68
N ALA A 582 -6.68 12.01 11.93
CA ALA A 582 -7.43 10.81 12.25
C ALA A 582 -8.93 10.99 12.00
N ILE A 583 -9.48 12.12 12.44
CA ILE A 583 -10.90 12.47 12.24
C ILE A 583 -11.22 12.60 10.75
N GLU A 584 -10.35 13.26 9.97
CA GLU A 584 -10.51 13.40 8.52
C GLU A 584 -10.56 12.03 7.82
N ARG A 585 -9.66 11.11 8.18
CA ARG A 585 -9.65 9.74 7.63
C ARG A 585 -10.95 9.00 7.92
N LEU A 586 -11.48 9.08 9.13
CA LEU A 586 -12.74 8.43 9.48
C LEU A 586 -13.94 9.06 8.74
N LYS A 587 -13.94 10.38 8.52
CA LYS A 587 -14.94 11.05 7.70
C LYS A 587 -14.93 10.55 6.25
N ILE A 588 -13.76 10.31 5.66
CA ILE A 588 -13.65 9.75 4.30
C ILE A 588 -14.41 8.41 4.21
N ILE A 589 -14.22 7.51 5.17
CA ILE A 589 -14.93 6.22 5.20
C ILE A 589 -16.43 6.40 5.43
N LYS A 590 -16.85 7.34 6.28
CA LYS A 590 -18.25 7.62 6.54
C LYS A 590 -18.97 8.15 5.29
N ASP A 591 -18.33 9.08 4.57
CA ASP A 591 -18.97 9.83 3.49
C ASP A 591 -18.86 9.14 2.12
N ASN A 592 -17.98 8.12 1.99
CA ASN A 592 -17.75 7.42 0.73
C ASN A 592 -18.07 5.92 0.87
N SER A 593 -18.87 5.42 -0.07
CA SER A 593 -19.18 3.99 -0.21
C SER A 593 -18.38 3.28 -1.31
N ASP A 594 -17.70 4.05 -2.17
CA ASP A 594 -16.93 3.56 -3.31
C ASP A 594 -15.49 3.22 -2.89
N GLY A 595 -15.12 1.96 -3.02
CA GLY A 595 -13.79 1.46 -2.64
C GLY A 595 -12.66 2.06 -3.47
N PHE A 596 -12.88 2.39 -4.75
CA PHE A 596 -11.87 3.02 -5.60
C PHE A 596 -11.58 4.46 -5.14
N LYS A 597 -12.62 5.24 -4.83
CA LYS A 597 -12.46 6.59 -4.27
C LYS A 597 -11.74 6.56 -2.92
N ILE A 598 -12.12 5.64 -2.05
CA ILE A 598 -11.47 5.47 -0.74
C ILE A 598 -9.98 5.15 -0.91
N SER A 599 -9.66 4.28 -1.87
CA SER A 599 -8.28 3.90 -2.17
C SER A 599 -7.47 5.08 -2.75
N GLU A 600 -8.08 5.94 -3.57
CA GLU A 600 -7.47 7.19 -4.05
C GLU A 600 -7.20 8.17 -2.90
N TYR A 601 -8.12 8.30 -1.95
CA TYR A 601 -7.91 9.11 -0.74
C TYR A 601 -6.81 8.53 0.15
N ASP A 602 -6.78 7.20 0.34
CA ASP A 602 -5.72 6.53 1.13
C ASP A 602 -4.34 6.80 0.52
N TYR A 603 -4.24 6.74 -0.80
CA TYR A 603 -3.03 7.08 -1.54
C TYR A 603 -2.61 8.55 -1.36
N LYS A 604 -3.56 9.48 -1.45
CA LYS A 604 -3.28 10.91 -1.27
C LYS A 604 -2.82 11.25 0.15
N LEU A 605 -3.40 10.62 1.16
CA LEU A 605 -3.10 10.88 2.57
C LEU A 605 -1.78 10.26 3.04
N ARG A 606 -1.46 9.06 2.57
CA ARG A 606 -0.23 8.34 2.97
C ARG A 606 0.98 8.76 2.17
N GLY A 607 0.78 9.35 0.99
CA GLY A 607 1.83 9.48 -0.01
C GLY A 607 2.19 8.13 -0.63
N SER A 608 3.00 8.15 -1.69
CA SER A 608 3.39 6.94 -2.41
C SER A 608 4.26 5.96 -1.58
N GLY A 609 4.96 6.44 -0.55
CA GLY A 609 5.94 5.66 0.23
C GLY A 609 5.35 4.63 1.19
N ASP A 610 4.29 5.00 1.91
CA ASP A 610 3.69 4.12 2.94
C ASP A 610 2.67 3.13 2.36
N PHE A 611 2.06 3.46 1.21
CA PHE A 611 1.09 2.56 0.55
C PHE A 611 1.76 1.28 0.05
N MET A 612 3.04 1.35 -0.23
CA MET A 612 3.79 0.28 -0.88
C MET A 612 4.48 -0.69 0.07
N GLY A 613 4.19 -0.66 1.35
CA GLY A 613 4.69 -1.54 2.40
C GLY A 613 6.03 -2.21 2.08
N SER A 614 7.07 -1.90 2.82
CA SER A 614 8.46 -2.33 2.58
C SER A 614 8.71 -3.83 2.37
N ARG A 615 7.70 -4.68 2.54
CA ARG A 615 7.78 -6.13 2.37
C ARG A 615 7.30 -6.66 1.01
N GLN A 616 6.48 -5.89 0.25
CA GLN A 616 5.91 -6.38 -1.02
C GLN A 616 6.51 -5.75 -2.28
N SER A 617 7.07 -4.54 -2.19
CA SER A 617 7.47 -3.76 -3.37
C SER A 617 8.98 -3.55 -3.53
N GLY A 618 9.79 -4.07 -2.60
CA GLY A 618 11.24 -3.94 -2.66
C GLY A 618 11.76 -2.50 -2.51
N LYS A 619 13.08 -2.38 -2.43
CA LYS A 619 13.82 -1.15 -2.12
C LYS A 619 13.61 -0.01 -3.14
N PHE A 620 13.36 -0.35 -4.40
CA PHE A 620 13.21 0.58 -5.52
C PHE A 620 11.98 1.49 -5.39
N MET A 621 10.87 0.95 -4.86
CA MET A 621 9.62 1.71 -4.71
C MET A 621 9.64 2.64 -3.49
N ASN A 622 10.47 2.36 -2.49
CA ASN A 622 10.65 3.25 -1.35
C ASN A 622 11.34 4.57 -1.76
N ASP A 623 12.23 4.54 -2.75
CA ASP A 623 12.94 5.73 -3.22
C ASP A 623 12.01 6.68 -4.00
N LEU A 624 11.04 6.14 -4.74
CA LEU A 624 9.98 6.92 -5.38
C LEU A 624 8.94 7.47 -4.39
N GLY A 625 8.75 6.79 -3.25
CA GLY A 625 7.78 7.16 -2.23
C GLY A 625 8.10 8.45 -1.48
N ASP A 626 9.38 8.82 -1.41
CA ASP A 626 9.82 10.07 -0.77
C ASP A 626 9.52 11.32 -1.61
N LEU A 627 9.26 11.14 -2.90
CA LEU A 627 8.79 12.18 -3.80
C LEU A 627 7.27 12.06 -3.94
N ALA A 628 6.47 12.80 -3.19
CA ALA A 628 5.00 12.76 -3.22
C ALA A 628 4.45 13.22 -4.59
N TYR A 629 4.11 12.28 -5.49
CA TYR A 629 3.62 12.61 -6.83
C TYR A 629 2.15 12.26 -7.03
N GLY A 630 1.47 13.16 -7.75
CA GLY A 630 0.10 12.96 -8.18
C GLY A 630 -0.03 11.86 -9.25
N THR A 631 -1.23 11.33 -9.39
CA THR A 631 -1.62 10.35 -10.40
C THR A 631 -1.33 10.82 -11.84
N ASP A 632 -1.27 12.13 -12.06
CA ASP A 632 -1.05 12.76 -13.39
C ASP A 632 0.29 12.37 -14.01
N SER A 633 1.36 12.27 -13.19
CA SER A 633 2.69 11.85 -13.68
C SER A 633 2.70 10.40 -14.20
N ILE A 634 1.91 9.52 -13.62
CA ILE A 634 1.77 8.13 -14.05
C ILE A 634 1.00 8.03 -15.37
N PHE A 635 -0.11 8.79 -15.49
CA PHE A 635 -0.88 8.84 -16.73
C PHE A 635 -0.06 9.39 -17.89
N LEU A 636 0.68 10.47 -17.63
CA LEU A 636 1.57 11.05 -18.64
C LEU A 636 2.67 10.05 -19.03
N ALA A 637 3.31 9.40 -18.08
CA ALA A 637 4.35 8.40 -18.36
C ALA A 637 3.82 7.23 -19.18
N LYS A 638 2.60 6.74 -18.88
CA LYS A 638 1.94 5.70 -19.66
C LYS A 638 1.71 6.15 -21.09
N LYS A 639 1.13 7.34 -21.29
CA LYS A 639 0.87 7.89 -22.62
C LYS A 639 2.15 8.05 -23.43
N LEU A 640 3.21 8.55 -22.81
CA LEU A 640 4.54 8.65 -23.42
C LEU A 640 5.10 7.29 -23.83
N SER A 641 4.95 6.27 -22.97
CA SER A 641 5.38 4.92 -23.27
C SER A 641 4.54 4.30 -24.40
N ASP A 642 3.22 4.51 -24.42
CA ASP A 642 2.35 4.02 -25.48
C ASP A 642 2.76 4.63 -26.84
N GLU A 643 2.96 5.95 -26.90
CA GLU A 643 3.38 6.67 -28.12
C GLU A 643 4.81 6.27 -28.56
N ALA A 644 5.74 6.07 -27.62
CA ALA A 644 7.11 5.68 -27.95
C ALA A 644 7.15 4.30 -28.65
N PHE A 645 6.37 3.34 -28.16
CA PHE A 645 6.30 2.00 -28.78
C PHE A 645 5.56 1.99 -30.12
N VAL A 646 4.50 2.78 -30.29
CA VAL A 646 3.78 2.90 -31.56
C VAL A 646 4.62 3.59 -32.63
N SER A 647 5.43 4.59 -32.26
CA SER A 647 6.26 5.33 -33.20
C SER A 647 7.54 4.59 -33.63
N GLY A 648 7.86 3.44 -33.03
CA GLY A 648 9.10 2.71 -33.25
C GLY A 648 10.37 3.49 -32.83
N ALA A 649 10.20 4.54 -32.02
CA ALA A 649 11.29 5.42 -31.63
C ALA A 649 12.27 4.74 -30.71
N ASP A 650 13.55 4.78 -31.08
CA ASP A 650 14.78 4.41 -30.34
C ASP A 650 14.59 3.37 -29.20
N THR A 651 14.04 2.22 -29.61
CA THR A 651 13.71 1.13 -28.70
C THR A 651 14.94 0.59 -27.96
N GLU A 652 16.15 0.72 -28.52
CA GLU A 652 17.38 0.25 -27.91
C GLU A 652 17.74 1.06 -26.65
N LYS A 653 17.67 2.38 -26.69
CA LYS A 653 17.91 3.24 -25.53
C LYS A 653 16.88 3.01 -24.43
N ILE A 654 15.60 2.86 -24.82
CA ILE A 654 14.53 2.51 -23.88
C ILE A 654 14.79 1.14 -23.26
N LYS A 655 15.21 0.15 -24.07
CA LYS A 655 15.58 -1.19 -23.59
C LYS A 655 16.76 -1.15 -22.62
N GLU A 656 17.82 -0.42 -22.93
CA GLU A 656 18.99 -0.32 -22.06
C GLU A 656 18.62 0.24 -20.68
N VAL A 657 17.88 1.34 -20.63
CA VAL A 657 17.42 1.96 -19.37
C VAL A 657 16.43 1.05 -18.64
N ALA A 658 15.51 0.43 -19.39
CA ALA A 658 14.53 -0.49 -18.85
C ALA A 658 15.20 -1.75 -18.27
N ILE A 659 16.15 -2.36 -18.96
CA ILE A 659 16.90 -3.55 -18.50
C ILE A 659 17.74 -3.20 -17.27
N ARG A 660 18.43 -2.05 -17.27
CA ARG A 660 19.22 -1.60 -16.13
C ARG A 660 18.33 -1.40 -14.88
N LYS A 661 17.12 -0.89 -15.05
CA LYS A 661 16.14 -0.82 -13.97
C LYS A 661 15.54 -2.17 -13.61
N TYR A 662 15.27 -3.01 -14.61
CA TYR A 662 14.67 -4.32 -14.42
C TYR A 662 15.60 -5.33 -13.76
N ASN A 663 16.89 -5.28 -14.01
CA ASN A 663 17.84 -6.14 -13.30
C ASN A 663 17.84 -5.82 -11.79
N LYS A 664 17.60 -4.56 -11.39
CA LYS A 664 17.30 -4.20 -10.00
C LYS A 664 15.90 -4.69 -9.54
N LEU A 665 14.93 -4.86 -10.45
CA LEU A 665 13.60 -5.41 -10.18
C LEU A 665 13.57 -6.95 -10.21
N LYS A 666 14.42 -7.58 -11.01
CA LYS A 666 14.50 -9.05 -11.15
C LYS A 666 14.83 -9.72 -9.82
N ASP A 667 15.69 -9.10 -9.01
CA ASP A 667 15.97 -9.54 -7.65
C ASP A 667 14.79 -9.37 -6.68
N VAL A 668 13.79 -8.55 -7.05
CA VAL A 668 12.59 -8.25 -6.28
C VAL A 668 11.39 -9.07 -6.75
N THR A 669 11.31 -9.41 -8.03
CA THR A 669 10.20 -10.16 -8.62
C THR A 669 10.42 -11.66 -8.68
N MET A 670 11.65 -12.14 -8.41
CA MET A 670 12.01 -13.56 -8.35
C MET A 670 12.15 -14.09 -6.89
N ASN A 671 11.98 -13.24 -5.86
CA ASN A 671 11.99 -13.68 -4.46
C ASN A 671 10.57 -13.72 -3.89
#